data_0b32732ffb7d93ede3bd43e3f8b201da
#
_entry.id   0b32732ffb7d93ede3bd43e3f8b201da
#
_cell.length_a   1.000
_cell.length_b   1.000
_cell.length_c   1.000
_cell.angle_alpha   90.00
_cell.angle_beta   90.00
_cell.angle_gamma   90.00
#
_symmetry.space_group_name_H-M   'P 1'
#
loop_
_entity.id
_entity.type
_entity.pdbx_description
1 polymer ?
#
loop_
_entity_poly.entity_id
_entity_poly.type
_entity_poly.pdbx_seq_one_letter_code
_entity_poly.pdbx_strand_id
1 'polypeptide(L)'
;MRVNCFLSQRARLLVLLVVELVAVSRATIIDNGKLAIVDGINYYAGGFPVSRLSPVRSFSSTEGADLIPMTVIRSTVSGFNDDDLEETVANFSRNDDVFQWGFLEALYVEYTGHDQGHISGSFNKTHNSTTKLVMASSNYNPQGSAVKATLSDDIPQGPYFMSTQTGSLYQAHRLYPDRQLAFTEAAISDGTGGFMPLPATTQGAMTKSLAVPSRLYYAPTPDKPLSGLRLGIKDIFHLKGLRTSGGNRAFYDLYPPQNKTGSAVQRLIDAGAVVVGKMGTVQFANGDNPTADWVDFHCPFNPRGDGYQAPGGSSSGPAAGMASYDWLDIAVGSDTGGSMRSPAGFTGLYANRPSTGVLKSDGVLPLSAPLDSVGVFARDARTWSTVMHAWYRDLLTDYKVYPRRLFYSRDSFPDVDTEAGALLDGVVGKVEKFLDVQREAVDTQSRWEETYPEGAPGNVTDLLNTTYAFLTSVYQYKHLAEPFFADYAAKHDGRRPFINPGPLVRWQWGQDNGGDVAYNEAVRNKTIFKNWWETDGYGLTHNETCSEGIYIYPYSTGKTQYRNVYTDAPTDPPMGFKDGRIATMAGAPDLVVPVGEFPYNSTVSLTTEYMPVTLSFVAARGCDLMLVNLIQELQDAGILKPVETGATMYR
;
A
#
# COMPACT_ATOMS: atom_id res chain seq x y z
N MET A 1 -38.24 -34.36 52.26
CA MET A 1 -37.14 -35.18 51.72
C MET A 1 -35.94 -34.27 51.43
N ARG A 2 -34.90 -34.41 52.27
CA ARG A 2 -33.64 -33.65 52.11
C ARG A 2 -32.74 -34.45 51.20
N VAL A 3 -32.18 -33.81 50.16
CA VAL A 3 -31.05 -34.35 49.40
C VAL A 3 -29.89 -33.38 49.58
N ASN A 4 -28.89 -33.85 50.33
CA ASN A 4 -27.61 -33.18 50.54
C ASN A 4 -26.78 -33.25 49.26
N CYS A 5 -26.32 -32.12 48.75
CA CYS A 5 -25.36 -32.04 47.70
C CYS A 5 -23.94 -31.94 48.29
N PHE A 6 -23.19 -33.04 48.25
CA PHE A 6 -21.75 -33.08 48.49
C PHE A 6 -21.05 -32.60 47.21
N LEU A 7 -20.60 -31.37 47.15
CA LEU A 7 -19.62 -30.92 46.16
C LEU A 7 -18.24 -30.93 46.84
N SER A 8 -17.45 -31.88 46.40
CA SER A 8 -16.17 -32.27 46.94
C SER A 8 -15.07 -31.25 46.67
N GLN A 9 -14.09 -31.22 47.59
CA GLN A 9 -12.84 -30.43 47.57
C GLN A 9 -11.98 -30.53 46.28
N ARG A 10 -12.35 -31.38 45.33
CA ARG A 10 -11.64 -31.53 44.03
C ARG A 10 -11.89 -30.38 43.07
N ALA A 11 -12.98 -29.62 43.19
CA ALA A 11 -13.26 -28.48 42.31
C ALA A 11 -12.42 -27.23 42.67
N ARG A 12 -11.90 -27.12 43.89
CA ARG A 12 -11.03 -26.00 44.30
C ARG A 12 -9.56 -26.17 43.90
N LEU A 13 -9.11 -27.41 43.68
CA LEU A 13 -7.74 -27.68 43.23
C LEU A 13 -7.58 -27.48 41.71
N LEU A 14 -8.68 -27.61 40.94
CA LEU A 14 -8.63 -27.42 39.47
C LEU A 14 -8.64 -25.93 39.08
N VAL A 15 -9.19 -25.05 39.92
CA VAL A 15 -9.21 -23.60 39.65
C VAL A 15 -7.89 -22.92 40.07
N LEU A 16 -7.13 -23.52 40.98
CA LEU A 16 -5.81 -23.02 41.38
C LEU A 16 -4.67 -23.48 40.47
N LEU A 17 -4.89 -24.53 39.65
CA LEU A 17 -3.89 -25.02 38.68
C LEU A 17 -4.02 -24.34 37.29
N VAL A 18 -5.06 -23.54 37.07
CA VAL A 18 -5.25 -22.76 35.80
C VAL A 18 -4.70 -21.34 35.91
N VAL A 19 -4.35 -20.86 37.10
CA VAL A 19 -3.88 -19.48 37.35
C VAL A 19 -2.33 -19.39 37.39
N GLU A 20 -1.61 -20.50 37.47
CA GLU A 20 -0.14 -20.50 37.47
C GLU A 20 0.50 -20.89 36.10
N LEU A 21 -0.28 -20.97 35.04
CA LEU A 21 0.24 -21.04 33.65
C LEU A 21 0.19 -19.64 32.99
N VAL A 22 0.58 -18.59 33.70
CA VAL A 22 1.13 -17.40 33.05
C VAL A 22 2.56 -17.76 32.70
N ALA A 23 2.68 -18.36 31.52
CA ALA A 23 3.92 -18.78 30.93
C ALA A 23 4.91 -17.63 30.92
N VAL A 24 6.05 -17.85 31.52
CA VAL A 24 7.29 -17.17 31.16
C VAL A 24 7.37 -17.22 29.63
N SER A 25 7.26 -16.07 28.99
CA SER A 25 7.37 -15.93 27.55
C SER A 25 8.77 -16.38 27.13
N ARG A 26 8.86 -17.62 26.66
CA ARG A 26 10.10 -18.17 26.13
C ARG A 26 10.04 -18.11 24.60
N ALA A 27 11.07 -17.56 24.00
CA ALA A 27 11.23 -17.68 22.55
C ALA A 27 11.36 -19.17 22.18
N THR A 28 10.45 -19.61 21.33
CA THR A 28 10.50 -20.96 20.75
C THR A 28 10.93 -20.85 19.31
N ILE A 29 12.04 -21.48 18.93
CA ILE A 29 12.54 -21.50 17.56
C ILE A 29 11.98 -22.72 16.86
N ILE A 30 11.37 -22.48 15.72
CA ILE A 30 10.69 -23.47 14.89
C ILE A 30 11.33 -23.42 13.51
N ASP A 31 11.59 -24.60 12.94
CA ASP A 31 12.05 -24.83 11.58
C ASP A 31 13.36 -24.12 11.17
N ASN A 32 14.38 -24.92 10.88
CA ASN A 32 15.71 -24.55 10.35
C ASN A 32 16.37 -23.30 11.00
N GLY A 33 15.97 -22.94 12.21
CA GLY A 33 16.57 -21.84 12.99
C GLY A 33 16.19 -20.43 12.52
N LYS A 34 15.18 -20.25 11.68
CA LYS A 34 14.79 -18.90 11.18
C LYS A 34 13.39 -18.45 11.58
N LEU A 35 12.53 -19.36 12.00
CA LEU A 35 11.22 -19.03 12.59
C LEU A 35 11.31 -19.02 14.10
N ALA A 36 10.78 -17.98 14.72
CA ALA A 36 10.75 -17.82 16.17
C ALA A 36 9.37 -17.33 16.65
N ILE A 37 8.99 -17.72 17.86
CA ILE A 37 7.85 -17.13 18.58
C ILE A 37 8.40 -16.37 19.76
N VAL A 38 8.11 -15.08 19.84
CA VAL A 38 8.46 -14.19 20.95
C VAL A 38 7.17 -13.58 21.48
N ASP A 39 6.88 -13.75 22.76
CA ASP A 39 5.63 -13.28 23.39
C ASP A 39 4.34 -13.72 22.66
N GLY A 40 4.34 -14.95 22.12
CA GLY A 40 3.21 -15.49 21.36
C GLY A 40 3.07 -14.96 19.92
N ILE A 41 4.00 -14.11 19.48
CA ILE A 41 4.03 -13.51 18.13
C ILE A 41 5.06 -14.23 17.26
N ASN A 42 4.68 -14.51 16.01
CA ASN A 42 5.55 -15.17 15.05
C ASN A 42 6.51 -14.17 14.39
N TYR A 43 7.79 -14.57 14.28
CA TYR A 43 8.85 -13.80 13.66
C TYR A 43 9.64 -14.63 12.68
N TYR A 44 10.23 -13.94 11.72
CA TYR A 44 11.26 -14.47 10.83
C TYR A 44 12.58 -13.74 11.12
N ALA A 45 13.63 -14.50 11.42
CA ALA A 45 14.99 -13.97 11.46
C ALA A 45 15.47 -13.75 10.02
N GLY A 46 15.84 -12.54 9.66
CA GLY A 46 16.21 -12.15 8.30
C GLY A 46 17.19 -13.13 7.64
N GLY A 47 17.10 -13.27 6.32
CA GLY A 47 17.85 -14.27 5.56
C GLY A 47 19.36 -14.16 5.66
N PHE A 48 19.89 -12.96 5.96
CA PHE A 48 21.32 -12.65 6.01
C PHE A 48 21.67 -11.94 7.32
N PRO A 49 22.87 -12.24 7.91
CA PRO A 49 23.33 -11.51 9.08
C PRO A 49 23.68 -10.07 8.69
N VAL A 50 23.31 -9.12 9.55
CA VAL A 50 23.59 -7.69 9.38
C VAL A 50 24.79 -7.22 10.18
N SER A 51 25.23 -8.00 11.18
CA SER A 51 26.43 -7.76 11.97
C SER A 51 26.81 -9.03 12.74
N ARG A 52 27.91 -8.98 13.47
CA ARG A 52 28.39 -10.06 14.32
C ARG A 52 28.99 -9.51 15.62
N LEU A 53 28.64 -10.11 16.75
CA LEU A 53 29.21 -9.83 18.05
C LEU A 53 30.50 -10.61 18.28
N SER A 54 31.52 -9.96 18.87
CA SER A 54 32.79 -10.54 19.25
C SER A 54 33.22 -10.02 20.64
N PRO A 55 33.77 -10.88 21.53
CA PRO A 55 33.96 -12.31 21.41
C PRO A 55 32.63 -13.07 21.55
N VAL A 56 32.52 -14.12 20.77
CA VAL A 56 31.42 -15.09 20.97
C VAL A 56 31.78 -15.92 22.19
N ARG A 57 31.11 -15.69 23.34
CA ARG A 57 31.12 -16.67 24.42
C ARG A 57 30.06 -17.72 24.07
N SER A 58 30.40 -18.98 24.16
CA SER A 58 29.46 -20.08 24.01
C SER A 58 28.41 -19.93 25.10
N PHE A 59 27.23 -19.41 24.73
CA PHE A 59 26.07 -19.44 25.59
C PHE A 59 25.48 -20.83 25.47
N SER A 60 25.61 -21.64 26.51
CA SER A 60 24.82 -22.84 26.59
C SER A 60 23.36 -22.40 26.77
N SER A 61 22.62 -22.33 25.64
CA SER A 61 21.18 -22.34 25.75
C SER A 61 20.79 -23.65 26.41
N THR A 62 20.14 -23.60 27.54
CA THR A 62 19.65 -24.77 28.28
C THR A 62 18.67 -25.62 27.45
N GLU A 63 18.38 -25.24 26.21
CA GLU A 63 17.35 -25.84 25.33
C GLU A 63 17.81 -26.07 23.88
N GLY A 64 19.09 -25.92 23.52
CA GLY A 64 19.57 -26.22 22.16
C GLY A 64 19.14 -25.23 21.05
N ALA A 65 18.62 -24.06 21.41
CA ALA A 65 18.21 -23.04 20.45
C ALA A 65 19.43 -22.33 19.83
N ASP A 66 19.50 -22.33 18.49
CA ASP A 66 20.58 -21.67 17.75
C ASP A 66 20.48 -20.13 17.72
N LEU A 67 19.27 -19.58 17.92
CA LEU A 67 19.01 -18.14 17.95
C LEU A 67 18.34 -17.72 19.26
N ILE A 68 18.69 -16.55 19.77
CA ILE A 68 18.02 -15.90 20.91
C ILE A 68 17.54 -14.51 20.52
N PRO A 69 16.38 -14.04 21.03
CA PRO A 69 15.94 -12.67 20.85
C PRO A 69 16.88 -11.72 21.57
N MET A 70 17.16 -10.60 20.94
CA MET A 70 18.10 -9.61 21.44
C MET A 70 17.67 -8.20 21.07
N THR A 71 17.90 -7.24 21.97
CA THR A 71 17.73 -5.81 21.70
C THR A 71 19.08 -5.12 21.62
N VAL A 72 19.26 -4.33 20.56
CA VAL A 72 20.37 -3.38 20.43
C VAL A 72 19.85 -2.01 20.83
N ILE A 73 20.55 -1.36 21.75
CA ILE A 73 20.29 0.02 22.21
C ILE A 73 21.53 0.87 21.88
N ARG A 74 21.30 2.07 21.37
CA ARG A 74 22.32 3.10 21.16
C ARG A 74 22.04 4.26 22.11
N SER A 75 22.99 4.58 22.99
CA SER A 75 22.82 5.59 24.03
C SER A 75 24.01 6.55 24.10
N THR A 76 23.70 7.82 24.34
CA THR A 76 24.68 8.86 24.69
C THR A 76 24.79 9.06 26.21
N VAL A 77 24.00 8.33 27.00
CA VAL A 77 23.98 8.43 28.46
C VAL A 77 25.24 7.80 29.01
N SER A 78 26.07 8.58 29.71
CA SER A 78 27.34 8.10 30.25
C SER A 78 27.20 7.11 31.40
N GLY A 79 26.08 7.16 32.14
CA GLY A 79 25.74 6.23 33.24
C GLY A 79 24.45 5.48 32.95
N PHE A 80 24.48 4.53 32.00
CA PHE A 80 23.28 3.78 31.62
C PHE A 80 22.85 2.77 32.70
N ASN A 81 21.61 2.82 33.13
CA ASN A 81 21.05 2.03 34.23
C ASN A 81 19.69 1.42 33.90
N ASP A 82 19.03 0.81 34.90
CA ASP A 82 17.72 0.16 34.74
C ASP A 82 16.61 1.15 34.32
N ASP A 83 16.61 2.39 34.82
CA ASP A 83 15.61 3.42 34.49
C ASP A 83 15.79 3.88 33.03
N ASP A 84 17.03 4.07 32.56
CA ASP A 84 17.33 4.40 31.16
C ASP A 84 16.89 3.29 30.19
N LEU A 85 17.05 2.02 30.62
CA LEU A 85 16.54 0.89 29.86
C LEU A 85 15.01 0.94 29.76
N GLU A 86 14.31 1.13 30.88
CA GLU A 86 12.85 1.15 30.92
C GLU A 86 12.29 2.28 30.03
N GLU A 87 12.85 3.48 30.11
CA GLU A 87 12.46 4.60 29.27
C GLU A 87 12.68 4.29 27.76
N THR A 88 13.87 3.75 27.42
CA THR A 88 14.21 3.41 26.03
C THR A 88 13.25 2.38 25.45
N VAL A 89 13.01 1.28 26.16
CA VAL A 89 12.13 0.21 25.64
C VAL A 89 10.65 0.58 25.67
N ALA A 90 10.23 1.44 26.61
CA ALA A 90 8.89 2.03 26.58
C ALA A 90 8.69 2.91 25.34
N ASN A 91 9.73 3.65 24.93
CA ASN A 91 9.73 4.39 23.67
C ASN A 91 9.67 3.45 22.46
N PHE A 92 10.42 2.35 22.45
CA PHE A 92 10.37 1.34 21.38
C PHE A 92 8.96 0.77 21.24
N SER A 93 8.32 0.34 22.35
CA SER A 93 6.98 -0.23 22.34
C SER A 93 5.89 0.74 21.84
N ARG A 94 6.09 2.05 22.00
CA ARG A 94 5.14 3.06 21.50
C ARG A 94 5.30 3.34 20.01
N ASN A 95 6.49 3.18 19.47
CA ASN A 95 6.83 3.63 18.12
C ASN A 95 7.07 2.48 17.14
N ASP A 96 7.07 1.23 17.61
CA ASP A 96 7.32 0.05 16.78
C ASP A 96 6.34 -1.09 17.09
N ASP A 97 5.71 -1.60 16.05
CA ASP A 97 4.76 -2.70 16.11
C ASP A 97 5.44 -4.09 16.03
N VAL A 98 6.75 -4.12 15.84
CA VAL A 98 7.57 -5.35 15.74
C VAL A 98 8.25 -5.68 17.07
N PHE A 99 8.75 -4.68 17.78
CA PHE A 99 9.38 -4.86 19.08
C PHE A 99 8.40 -5.45 20.11
N GLN A 100 8.87 -6.44 20.89
CA GLN A 100 8.16 -7.00 22.04
C GLN A 100 9.14 -7.16 23.21
N TRP A 101 8.62 -7.21 24.43
CA TRP A 101 9.43 -7.30 25.64
C TRP A 101 10.32 -8.55 25.70
N GLY A 102 9.91 -9.64 25.02
CA GLY A 102 10.71 -10.86 24.92
C GLY A 102 12.05 -10.67 24.18
N PHE A 103 12.22 -9.58 23.42
CA PHE A 103 13.53 -9.24 22.83
C PHE A 103 14.54 -8.74 23.86
N LEU A 104 14.16 -8.53 25.12
CA LEU A 104 15.07 -8.25 26.22
C LEU A 104 15.76 -9.50 26.79
N GLU A 105 15.59 -10.69 26.23
CA GLU A 105 16.31 -11.90 26.65
C GLU A 105 17.83 -11.71 26.57
N ALA A 106 18.31 -11.01 25.53
CA ALA A 106 19.67 -10.50 25.46
C ALA A 106 19.66 -8.99 25.16
N LEU A 107 20.64 -8.27 25.72
CA LEU A 107 20.77 -6.84 25.57
C LEU A 107 22.20 -6.49 25.11
N TYR A 108 22.32 -5.65 24.10
CA TYR A 108 23.57 -4.99 23.74
C TYR A 108 23.38 -3.48 23.81
N VAL A 109 24.20 -2.82 24.63
CA VAL A 109 24.16 -1.36 24.79
C VAL A 109 25.43 -0.76 24.20
N GLU A 110 25.28 0.05 23.15
CA GLU A 110 26.34 0.78 22.51
C GLU A 110 26.38 2.21 23.01
N TYR A 111 27.55 2.63 23.50
CA TYR A 111 27.78 4.02 23.89
C TYR A 111 28.29 4.83 22.70
N THR A 112 27.56 5.86 22.34
CA THR A 112 27.86 6.77 21.23
C THR A 112 28.27 8.17 21.70
N GLY A 113 28.47 8.38 23.03
CA GLY A 113 28.97 9.62 23.60
C GLY A 113 30.47 9.82 23.40
N HIS A 114 30.96 11.00 23.77
CA HIS A 114 32.38 11.39 23.57
C HIS A 114 33.32 10.92 24.67
N ASP A 115 32.78 10.70 25.89
CA ASP A 115 33.56 10.27 27.04
C ASP A 115 33.45 8.75 27.26
N GLN A 116 34.17 8.22 28.24
CA GLN A 116 34.01 6.85 28.65
C GLN A 116 32.76 6.70 29.53
N GLY A 117 31.78 5.92 29.07
CA GLY A 117 30.56 5.62 29.81
C GLY A 117 30.75 4.46 30.80
N HIS A 118 29.79 4.28 31.70
CA HIS A 118 29.65 3.10 32.56
C HIS A 118 28.23 2.58 32.48
N ILE A 119 28.10 1.26 32.53
CA ILE A 119 26.80 0.59 32.59
C ILE A 119 26.62 0.00 33.99
N SER A 120 25.56 0.39 34.69
CA SER A 120 25.29 0.00 36.06
C SER A 120 23.82 -0.33 36.23
N GLY A 121 23.50 -1.59 36.34
CA GLY A 121 22.14 -2.06 36.54
C GLY A 121 22.12 -3.56 36.71
N SER A 122 21.05 -4.08 37.27
CA SER A 122 20.81 -5.51 37.31
C SER A 122 20.18 -6.01 36.00
N PHE A 123 19.44 -5.15 35.31
CA PHE A 123 18.67 -5.41 34.08
C PHE A 123 17.79 -6.68 34.16
N ASN A 124 17.57 -7.17 35.36
CA ASN A 124 17.01 -8.50 35.62
C ASN A 124 15.49 -8.56 35.56
N LYS A 125 14.79 -7.41 35.63
CA LYS A 125 13.33 -7.36 35.61
C LYS A 125 12.82 -6.07 35.00
N THR A 126 12.50 -6.13 33.73
CA THR A 126 11.73 -5.10 33.07
C THR A 126 10.47 -5.78 32.50
N HIS A 127 9.28 -5.41 32.97
CA HIS A 127 7.98 -5.93 32.51
C HIS A 127 7.88 -7.47 32.43
N ASN A 128 8.23 -8.20 33.50
CA ASN A 128 8.25 -9.67 33.54
C ASN A 128 9.20 -10.39 32.57
N SER A 129 10.03 -9.65 31.84
CA SER A 129 11.11 -10.20 31.04
C SER A 129 12.35 -10.43 31.88
N THR A 130 13.03 -11.57 31.69
CA THR A 130 14.30 -11.87 32.37
C THR A 130 15.42 -11.74 31.38
N THR A 131 16.24 -10.70 31.54
CA THR A 131 17.46 -10.52 30.74
C THR A 131 18.52 -11.52 31.22
N LYS A 132 18.90 -12.43 30.33
CA LYS A 132 19.91 -13.48 30.62
C LYS A 132 21.33 -13.03 30.32
N LEU A 133 21.46 -12.08 29.40
CA LEU A 133 22.75 -11.63 28.88
C LEU A 133 22.75 -10.12 28.66
N VAL A 134 23.67 -9.44 29.30
CA VAL A 134 23.94 -8.02 29.07
C VAL A 134 25.33 -7.85 28.49
N MET A 135 25.39 -7.18 27.36
CA MET A 135 26.64 -6.85 26.67
C MET A 135 26.77 -5.34 26.51
N ALA A 136 27.99 -4.84 26.57
CA ALA A 136 28.27 -3.43 26.44
C ALA A 136 29.41 -3.20 25.44
N SER A 137 29.32 -2.13 24.65
CA SER A 137 30.41 -1.73 23.74
C SER A 137 31.70 -1.43 24.47
N SER A 138 32.81 -1.41 23.75
CA SER A 138 34.15 -1.16 24.32
C SER A 138 34.25 0.19 25.06
N ASN A 139 33.44 1.16 24.67
CA ASN A 139 33.40 2.51 25.26
C ASN A 139 32.63 2.58 26.58
N TYR A 140 31.94 1.53 26.96
CA TYR A 140 31.36 1.38 28.29
C TYR A 140 32.26 0.56 29.21
N ASN A 141 32.40 0.99 30.45
CA ASN A 141 32.93 0.15 31.53
C ASN A 141 31.81 -0.67 32.15
N PRO A 142 31.73 -1.98 31.92
CA PRO A 142 30.72 -2.82 32.51
C PRO A 142 30.90 -2.95 34.01
N GLN A 143 29.81 -2.79 34.76
CA GLN A 143 29.73 -3.12 36.18
C GLN A 143 28.74 -4.28 36.36
N GLY A 144 29.00 -5.16 37.31
CA GLY A 144 28.14 -6.31 37.57
C GLY A 144 28.32 -7.45 36.56
N SER A 145 27.22 -7.97 36.02
CA SER A 145 27.20 -9.13 35.10
C SER A 145 27.39 -8.79 33.62
N ALA A 146 27.44 -7.51 33.27
CA ALA A 146 27.61 -7.08 31.89
C ALA A 146 28.98 -7.44 31.31
N VAL A 147 29.03 -7.84 30.05
CA VAL A 147 30.25 -8.31 29.36
C VAL A 147 30.59 -7.36 28.22
N LYS A 148 31.89 -7.06 28.04
CA LYS A 148 32.32 -6.31 26.85
C LYS A 148 32.15 -7.14 25.58
N ALA A 149 31.56 -6.52 24.56
CA ALA A 149 31.42 -7.06 23.22
C ALA A 149 31.53 -5.93 22.18
N THR A 150 31.83 -6.29 20.94
CA THR A 150 31.94 -5.34 19.83
C THR A 150 31.13 -5.89 18.64
N LEU A 151 30.39 -5.03 17.97
CA LEU A 151 29.75 -5.32 16.70
C LEU A 151 30.76 -5.19 15.56
N SER A 152 30.68 -6.07 14.56
CA SER A 152 31.51 -5.99 13.35
C SER A 152 31.09 -4.84 12.43
N ASP A 153 29.83 -4.46 12.49
CA ASP A 153 29.23 -3.44 11.64
C ASP A 153 28.36 -2.50 12.49
N ASP A 154 28.26 -1.25 12.06
CA ASP A 154 27.33 -0.28 12.65
C ASP A 154 25.91 -0.61 12.23
N ILE A 155 25.06 -1.00 13.20
CA ILE A 155 23.67 -1.37 12.97
C ILE A 155 22.73 -0.48 13.78
N PRO A 156 21.49 -0.23 13.28
CA PRO A 156 20.48 0.51 14.02
C PRO A 156 20.10 -0.16 15.35
N GLN A 157 19.54 0.62 16.25
CA GLN A 157 18.86 0.09 17.44
C GLN A 157 17.58 -0.67 17.08
N GLY A 158 17.14 -1.60 17.94
CA GLY A 158 15.91 -2.36 17.75
C GLY A 158 16.04 -3.84 18.06
N PRO A 159 15.01 -4.65 17.72
CA PRO A 159 14.96 -6.09 17.98
C PRO A 159 15.75 -6.89 16.94
N TYR A 160 16.56 -7.83 17.38
CA TYR A 160 17.35 -8.75 16.55
C TYR A 160 17.23 -10.18 17.04
N PHE A 161 17.68 -11.12 16.23
CA PHE A 161 17.99 -12.48 16.66
C PHE A 161 19.50 -12.70 16.60
N MET A 162 20.08 -13.21 17.67
CA MET A 162 21.51 -13.51 17.77
C MET A 162 21.75 -15.01 17.71
N SER A 163 22.64 -15.46 16.82
CA SER A 163 23.12 -16.85 16.83
C SER A 163 24.02 -17.08 18.03
N THR A 164 23.67 -18.06 18.87
CA THR A 164 24.46 -18.45 20.04
C THR A 164 25.80 -19.11 19.68
N GLN A 165 25.91 -19.64 18.46
CA GLN A 165 27.12 -20.32 17.98
C GLN A 165 28.10 -19.36 17.32
N THR A 166 27.58 -18.42 16.51
CA THR A 166 28.45 -17.58 15.67
C THR A 166 28.49 -16.12 16.11
N GLY A 167 27.55 -15.68 16.96
CA GLY A 167 27.36 -14.27 17.32
C GLY A 167 26.75 -13.43 16.19
N SER A 168 26.34 -14.04 15.08
CA SER A 168 25.70 -13.34 13.96
C SER A 168 24.34 -12.78 14.37
N LEU A 169 24.07 -11.53 13.96
CA LEU A 169 22.81 -10.82 14.23
C LEU A 169 21.97 -10.77 12.97
N TYR A 170 20.69 -11.09 13.12
CA TYR A 170 19.66 -11.09 12.08
C TYR A 170 18.55 -10.12 12.45
N GLN A 171 18.08 -9.32 11.52
CA GLN A 171 16.92 -8.44 11.74
C GLN A 171 15.66 -9.26 12.06
N ALA A 172 14.90 -8.81 13.04
CA ALA A 172 13.59 -9.38 13.35
C ALA A 172 12.53 -8.82 12.41
N HIS A 173 11.80 -9.73 11.75
CA HIS A 173 10.63 -9.40 10.94
C HIS A 173 9.41 -10.05 11.58
N ARG A 174 8.45 -9.25 12.01
CA ARG A 174 7.16 -9.78 12.50
C ARG A 174 6.38 -10.36 11.33
N LEU A 175 5.81 -11.55 11.54
CA LEU A 175 4.99 -12.22 10.54
C LEU A 175 3.51 -11.89 10.75
N TYR A 176 2.93 -11.20 9.77
CA TYR A 176 1.51 -10.88 9.74
C TYR A 176 0.79 -11.75 8.71
N PRO A 177 -0.35 -12.39 9.04
CA PRO A 177 -1.14 -13.13 8.06
C PRO A 177 -1.87 -12.16 7.11
N ASP A 178 -1.91 -12.48 5.82
CA ASP A 178 -2.65 -11.75 4.78
C ASP A 178 -4.14 -12.10 4.81
N ARG A 179 -4.87 -11.65 5.82
CA ARG A 179 -6.28 -12.01 6.04
C ARG A 179 -7.22 -11.55 4.92
N GLN A 180 -6.88 -10.46 4.24
CA GLN A 180 -7.70 -9.89 3.16
C GLN A 180 -7.32 -10.41 1.77
N LEU A 181 -6.35 -11.32 1.67
CA LEU A 181 -5.82 -11.83 0.40
C LEU A 181 -5.33 -10.69 -0.52
N ALA A 182 -4.75 -9.66 0.09
CA ALA A 182 -4.28 -8.47 -0.61
C ALA A 182 -2.95 -8.70 -1.33
N PHE A 183 -2.17 -9.71 -0.94
CA PHE A 183 -0.84 -9.98 -1.50
C PHE A 183 -0.82 -11.24 -2.36
N THR A 184 -0.13 -11.15 -3.50
CA THR A 184 0.20 -12.30 -4.34
C THR A 184 1.48 -12.99 -3.88
N GLU A 185 2.47 -12.20 -3.41
CA GLU A 185 3.75 -12.72 -2.93
C GLU A 185 4.33 -11.81 -1.84
N ALA A 186 4.78 -12.41 -0.74
CA ALA A 186 5.56 -11.71 0.28
C ALA A 186 7.03 -11.62 -0.18
N ALA A 187 7.66 -10.49 0.08
CA ALA A 187 9.03 -10.21 -0.34
C ALA A 187 9.94 -9.86 0.84
N ILE A 188 11.16 -10.33 0.78
CA ILE A 188 12.25 -9.89 1.65
C ILE A 188 13.47 -9.52 0.81
N SER A 189 14.35 -8.69 1.35
CA SER A 189 15.62 -8.36 0.69
C SER A 189 16.49 -9.61 0.49
N ASP A 190 17.14 -9.70 -0.67
CA ASP A 190 18.13 -10.74 -0.99
C ASP A 190 19.56 -10.39 -0.52
N GLY A 191 19.73 -9.24 0.15
CA GLY A 191 21.03 -8.72 0.60
C GLY A 191 21.91 -8.12 -0.51
N THR A 192 21.46 -8.12 -1.77
CA THR A 192 22.23 -7.63 -2.94
C THR A 192 21.52 -6.52 -3.71
N GLY A 193 20.53 -5.88 -3.07
CA GLY A 193 19.73 -4.83 -3.69
C GLY A 193 18.60 -5.35 -4.58
N GLY A 194 18.21 -6.61 -4.40
CA GLY A 194 17.03 -7.25 -4.96
C GLY A 194 16.15 -7.86 -3.89
N PHE A 195 15.22 -8.69 -4.30
CA PHE A 195 14.22 -9.33 -3.44
C PHE A 195 14.13 -10.83 -3.73
N MET A 196 13.68 -11.58 -2.73
CA MET A 196 13.34 -12.98 -2.85
C MET A 196 11.97 -13.24 -2.20
N PRO A 197 11.24 -14.29 -2.61
CA PRO A 197 10.04 -14.72 -1.92
C PRO A 197 10.33 -15.05 -0.45
N LEU A 198 9.40 -14.71 0.44
CA LEU A 198 9.52 -15.06 1.85
C LEU A 198 9.38 -16.58 2.02
N PRO A 199 10.40 -17.29 2.54
CA PRO A 199 10.36 -18.73 2.75
C PRO A 199 9.76 -19.11 4.12
N ALA A 200 8.72 -18.39 4.59
CA ALA A 200 8.17 -18.56 5.93
C ALA A 200 6.66 -18.34 5.95
N THR A 201 5.97 -19.05 6.83
CA THR A 201 4.55 -18.84 7.10
C THR A 201 4.28 -18.82 8.61
N THR A 202 3.22 -18.13 9.02
CA THR A 202 2.72 -18.12 10.39
C THR A 202 2.01 -19.43 10.70
N GLN A 203 2.30 -20.06 11.82
CA GLN A 203 1.58 -21.25 12.25
C GLN A 203 0.09 -20.95 12.47
N GLY A 204 -0.76 -21.83 11.95
CA GLY A 204 -2.22 -21.70 12.08
C GLY A 204 -2.86 -20.63 11.22
N ALA A 205 -2.11 -19.94 10.35
CA ALA A 205 -2.69 -19.03 9.37
C ALA A 205 -3.19 -19.79 8.14
N MET A 206 -4.38 -19.45 7.66
CA MET A 206 -4.94 -19.99 6.40
C MET A 206 -4.36 -19.31 5.16
N THR A 207 -3.60 -18.24 5.33
CA THR A 207 -3.15 -17.34 4.26
C THR A 207 -1.63 -17.17 4.28
N LYS A 208 -1.09 -16.50 3.25
CA LYS A 208 0.32 -16.10 3.24
C LYS A 208 0.66 -15.25 4.45
N SER A 209 1.93 -15.26 4.82
CA SER A 209 2.47 -14.35 5.83
C SER A 209 3.34 -13.29 5.16
N LEU A 210 3.32 -12.08 5.71
CA LEU A 210 4.16 -10.96 5.31
C LEU A 210 5.22 -10.74 6.39
N ALA A 211 6.48 -10.62 6.01
CA ALA A 211 7.58 -10.34 6.91
C ALA A 211 7.80 -8.82 6.99
N VAL A 212 7.46 -8.24 8.13
CA VAL A 212 7.47 -6.79 8.34
C VAL A 212 8.62 -6.42 9.28
N PRO A 213 9.62 -5.63 8.84
CA PRO A 213 10.76 -5.23 9.66
C PRO A 213 10.38 -4.17 10.69
N SER A 214 11.15 -4.10 11.77
CA SER A 214 11.02 -3.04 12.78
C SER A 214 11.26 -1.65 12.19
N ARG A 215 10.45 -0.67 12.62
CA ARG A 215 10.63 0.75 12.27
C ARG A 215 11.89 1.33 12.88
N LEU A 216 12.36 0.76 13.99
CA LEU A 216 13.56 1.21 14.71
C LEU A 216 14.85 1.10 13.89
N TYR A 217 14.84 0.29 12.81
CA TYR A 217 16.01 0.17 11.92
C TYR A 217 16.20 1.37 11.00
N TYR A 218 15.24 2.27 10.94
CA TYR A 218 15.19 3.32 9.93
C TYR A 218 15.08 4.70 10.58
N ALA A 219 15.86 5.63 10.08
CA ALA A 219 15.76 7.04 10.42
C ALA A 219 15.63 7.85 9.12
N PRO A 220 14.57 8.67 8.97
CA PRO A 220 14.45 9.56 7.82
C PRO A 220 15.62 10.55 7.74
N THR A 221 16.11 10.77 6.52
CA THR A 221 17.13 11.77 6.22
C THR A 221 16.69 12.61 5.02
N PRO A 222 17.29 13.79 4.75
CA PRO A 222 16.97 14.57 3.57
C PRO A 222 17.08 13.79 2.25
N ASP A 223 18.05 12.87 2.15
CA ASP A 223 18.24 12.02 0.96
C ASP A 223 17.29 10.83 0.93
N LYS A 224 16.85 10.35 2.10
CA LYS A 224 15.94 9.21 2.27
C LYS A 224 14.73 9.59 3.12
N PRO A 225 13.87 10.49 2.65
CA PRO A 225 12.72 10.98 3.43
C PRO A 225 11.64 9.90 3.69
N LEU A 226 11.64 8.82 2.91
CA LEU A 226 10.71 7.69 3.05
C LEU A 226 11.27 6.54 3.87
N SER A 227 12.39 6.76 4.59
CA SER A 227 13.08 5.72 5.35
C SER A 227 12.15 5.04 6.34
N GLY A 228 11.97 3.71 6.18
CA GLY A 228 11.11 2.90 7.03
C GLY A 228 9.63 2.87 6.67
N LEU A 229 9.15 3.64 5.69
CA LEU A 229 7.79 3.48 5.18
C LEU A 229 7.66 2.14 4.44
N ARG A 230 6.74 1.32 4.91
CA ARG A 230 6.49 -0.03 4.38
C ARG A 230 5.62 0.05 3.15
N LEU A 231 6.12 -0.49 2.05
CA LEU A 231 5.62 -0.35 0.69
C LEU A 231 5.10 -1.67 0.15
N GLY A 232 3.81 -1.70 -0.22
CA GLY A 232 3.21 -2.75 -1.03
C GLY A 232 3.19 -2.37 -2.51
N ILE A 233 3.32 -3.34 -3.42
CA ILE A 233 3.48 -3.07 -4.85
C ILE A 233 2.53 -3.92 -5.67
N LYS A 234 1.66 -3.30 -6.47
CA LYS A 234 0.75 -4.00 -7.39
C LYS A 234 1.52 -4.97 -8.30
N ASP A 235 1.00 -6.17 -8.47
CA ASP A 235 1.70 -7.26 -9.16
C ASP A 235 1.63 -7.18 -10.71
N ILE A 236 1.76 -5.98 -11.22
CA ILE A 236 2.12 -5.69 -12.61
C ILE A 236 3.48 -4.98 -12.71
N PHE A 237 4.05 -4.55 -11.58
CA PHE A 237 5.35 -3.90 -11.51
C PHE A 237 6.46 -4.94 -11.32
N HIS A 238 7.54 -4.77 -12.06
CA HIS A 238 8.73 -5.59 -11.92
C HIS A 238 9.53 -5.20 -10.68
N LEU A 239 9.93 -6.22 -9.92
CA LEU A 239 10.89 -6.13 -8.82
C LEU A 239 12.05 -7.07 -9.10
N LYS A 240 13.29 -6.56 -9.00
CA LYS A 240 14.49 -7.36 -9.18
C LYS A 240 14.48 -8.58 -8.24
N GLY A 241 14.64 -9.77 -8.79
CA GLY A 241 14.66 -11.04 -8.07
C GLY A 241 13.30 -11.73 -7.93
N LEU A 242 12.17 -11.04 -8.17
CA LEU A 242 10.84 -11.62 -8.13
C LEU A 242 10.22 -11.76 -9.52
N ARG A 243 9.28 -12.70 -9.64
CA ARG A 243 8.44 -12.83 -10.83
C ARG A 243 7.30 -11.79 -10.78
N THR A 244 6.67 -11.54 -11.92
CA THR A 244 5.47 -10.71 -12.02
C THR A 244 4.34 -11.57 -12.56
N SER A 245 3.20 -11.65 -11.84
CA SER A 245 2.10 -12.50 -12.29
C SER A 245 1.12 -11.76 -13.23
N GLY A 246 0.96 -10.45 -13.05
CA GLY A 246 -0.13 -9.73 -13.71
C GLY A 246 -1.52 -10.29 -13.37
N GLY A 247 -1.68 -11.00 -12.24
CA GLY A 247 -2.90 -11.71 -11.90
C GLY A 247 -3.18 -12.95 -12.77
N ASN A 248 -2.11 -13.57 -13.33
CA ASN A 248 -2.19 -14.76 -14.19
C ASN A 248 -1.11 -15.78 -13.80
N ARG A 249 -1.53 -17.00 -13.43
CA ARG A 249 -0.60 -18.06 -13.01
C ARG A 249 0.28 -18.56 -14.15
N ALA A 250 -0.27 -18.68 -15.36
CA ALA A 250 0.49 -19.14 -16.52
C ALA A 250 1.58 -18.12 -16.90
N PHE A 251 1.30 -16.82 -16.77
CA PHE A 251 2.29 -15.75 -16.98
C PHE A 251 3.39 -15.81 -15.91
N TYR A 252 3.02 -15.99 -14.65
CA TYR A 252 3.97 -16.12 -13.53
C TYR A 252 4.92 -17.31 -13.73
N ASP A 253 4.40 -18.47 -14.15
CA ASP A 253 5.20 -19.68 -14.34
C ASP A 253 6.07 -19.63 -15.60
N LEU A 254 5.61 -18.92 -16.64
CA LEU A 254 6.30 -18.83 -17.92
C LEU A 254 7.58 -18.00 -17.86
N TYR A 255 7.51 -16.84 -17.21
CA TYR A 255 8.60 -15.85 -17.21
C TYR A 255 9.48 -15.97 -15.98
N PRO A 256 10.81 -15.77 -16.11
CA PRO A 256 11.75 -15.85 -15.01
C PRO A 256 11.59 -14.65 -14.06
N PRO A 257 12.24 -14.72 -12.86
CA PRO A 257 12.39 -13.55 -12.00
C PRO A 257 13.02 -12.37 -12.75
N GLN A 258 12.57 -11.16 -12.43
CA GLN A 258 12.99 -9.94 -13.09
C GLN A 258 14.43 -9.56 -12.69
N ASN A 259 15.21 -9.06 -13.62
CA ASN A 259 16.59 -8.64 -13.38
C ASN A 259 16.72 -7.16 -12.97
N LYS A 260 15.63 -6.39 -13.07
CA LYS A 260 15.53 -4.98 -12.71
C LYS A 260 14.20 -4.67 -12.04
N THR A 261 14.23 -3.69 -11.15
CA THR A 261 13.04 -3.03 -10.63
C THR A 261 12.61 -1.92 -11.59
N GLY A 262 11.29 -1.75 -11.81
CA GLY A 262 10.74 -0.65 -12.60
C GLY A 262 11.12 0.71 -12.01
N SER A 263 11.45 1.69 -12.84
CA SER A 263 12.06 2.96 -12.39
C SER A 263 11.18 3.75 -11.43
N ALA A 264 9.87 3.73 -11.59
CA ALA A 264 8.96 4.40 -10.67
C ALA A 264 9.03 3.82 -9.24
N VAL A 265 9.09 2.50 -9.11
CA VAL A 265 9.24 1.80 -7.82
C VAL A 265 10.66 1.99 -7.27
N GLN A 266 11.69 1.94 -8.14
CA GLN A 266 13.07 2.15 -7.72
C GLN A 266 13.27 3.52 -7.06
N ARG A 267 12.63 4.59 -7.59
CA ARG A 267 12.69 5.93 -6.96
C ARG A 267 12.16 5.94 -5.51
N LEU A 268 11.14 5.17 -5.20
CA LEU A 268 10.62 5.06 -3.81
C LEU A 268 11.59 4.27 -2.92
N ILE A 269 12.19 3.20 -3.44
CA ILE A 269 13.20 2.42 -2.73
C ILE A 269 14.45 3.29 -2.46
N ASP A 270 14.91 4.04 -3.44
CA ASP A 270 16.05 4.96 -3.31
C ASP A 270 15.78 6.07 -2.29
N ALA A 271 14.51 6.51 -2.18
CA ALA A 271 14.05 7.45 -1.16
C ALA A 271 13.89 6.82 0.24
N GLY A 272 14.12 5.51 0.39
CA GLY A 272 14.16 4.79 1.67
C GLY A 272 12.94 3.92 1.98
N ALA A 273 11.95 3.80 1.08
CA ALA A 273 10.79 2.95 1.30
C ALA A 273 11.18 1.45 1.33
N VAL A 274 10.51 0.68 2.19
CA VAL A 274 10.81 -0.73 2.47
C VAL A 274 9.76 -1.63 1.84
N VAL A 275 10.13 -2.37 0.82
CA VAL A 275 9.22 -3.29 0.12
C VAL A 275 8.87 -4.48 1.01
N VAL A 276 7.57 -4.78 1.15
CA VAL A 276 7.07 -5.92 1.94
C VAL A 276 6.40 -7.01 1.08
N GLY A 277 6.01 -6.70 -0.16
CA GLY A 277 5.43 -7.71 -1.05
C GLY A 277 4.77 -7.17 -2.30
N LYS A 278 4.40 -8.12 -3.17
CA LYS A 278 3.60 -7.91 -4.39
C LYS A 278 2.13 -8.08 -4.05
N MET A 279 1.26 -7.20 -4.57
CA MET A 279 -0.15 -7.11 -4.20
C MET A 279 -1.07 -7.44 -5.38
N GLY A 280 -2.20 -8.06 -5.07
CA GLY A 280 -3.15 -8.57 -6.06
C GLY A 280 -3.69 -7.50 -7.01
N THR A 281 -3.82 -7.88 -8.26
CA THR A 281 -4.37 -7.07 -9.35
C THR A 281 -5.41 -7.86 -10.12
N VAL A 282 -6.43 -7.18 -10.64
CA VAL A 282 -7.25 -7.79 -11.71
C VAL A 282 -6.33 -8.17 -12.87
N GLN A 283 -6.59 -9.31 -13.50
CA GLN A 283 -5.71 -9.88 -14.52
C GLN A 283 -5.34 -8.86 -15.60
N PHE A 284 -4.03 -8.61 -15.76
CA PHE A 284 -3.42 -7.66 -16.68
C PHE A 284 -4.01 -6.24 -16.60
N ALA A 285 -4.39 -5.82 -15.36
CA ALA A 285 -5.00 -4.53 -15.06
C ALA A 285 -6.36 -4.27 -15.77
N ASN A 286 -7.07 -5.32 -16.19
CA ASN A 286 -8.38 -5.25 -16.81
C ASN A 286 -9.51 -5.43 -15.79
N GLY A 287 -10.60 -4.67 -15.95
CA GLY A 287 -11.85 -4.89 -15.24
C GLY A 287 -11.86 -4.58 -13.73
N ASP A 288 -12.97 -4.91 -13.08
CA ASP A 288 -13.18 -4.82 -11.63
C ASP A 288 -14.39 -5.65 -11.13
N ASN A 289 -14.94 -6.54 -11.95
CA ASN A 289 -16.05 -7.42 -11.57
C ASN A 289 -15.58 -8.52 -10.62
N PRO A 290 -16.15 -8.63 -9.40
CA PRO A 290 -15.61 -9.50 -8.37
C PRO A 290 -15.68 -10.99 -8.67
N THR A 291 -16.49 -11.44 -9.62
CA THR A 291 -16.59 -12.84 -10.04
C THR A 291 -15.96 -13.09 -11.42
N ALA A 292 -16.37 -12.35 -12.44
CA ALA A 292 -15.92 -12.56 -13.81
C ALA A 292 -14.43 -12.26 -14.03
N ASP A 293 -13.87 -11.28 -13.32
CA ASP A 293 -12.47 -10.84 -13.48
C ASP A 293 -11.49 -11.53 -12.51
N TRP A 294 -11.96 -12.45 -11.64
CA TRP A 294 -11.16 -13.10 -10.60
C TRP A 294 -11.26 -14.63 -10.62
N VAL A 295 -11.16 -15.22 -11.82
CA VAL A 295 -11.24 -16.69 -11.98
C VAL A 295 -9.92 -17.37 -11.65
N ASP A 296 -8.80 -16.78 -12.02
CA ASP A 296 -7.46 -17.35 -11.81
C ASP A 296 -6.89 -17.07 -10.42
N PHE A 297 -7.15 -15.87 -9.89
CA PHE A 297 -6.82 -15.47 -8.52
C PHE A 297 -8.08 -15.02 -7.77
N HIS A 298 -8.07 -15.16 -6.45
CA HIS A 298 -9.18 -14.70 -5.60
C HIS A 298 -9.18 -13.17 -5.46
N CYS A 299 -10.37 -12.56 -5.57
CA CYS A 299 -10.54 -11.13 -5.33
C CYS A 299 -10.19 -10.78 -3.87
N PRO A 300 -9.33 -9.79 -3.61
CA PRO A 300 -9.10 -9.29 -2.26
C PRO A 300 -10.39 -8.85 -1.55
N PHE A 301 -10.43 -8.94 -0.23
CA PHE A 301 -11.56 -8.47 0.55
C PHE A 301 -11.42 -6.98 0.88
N ASN A 302 -12.46 -6.20 0.61
CA ASN A 302 -12.57 -4.84 1.12
C ASN A 302 -12.94 -4.89 2.60
N PRO A 303 -12.19 -4.29 3.52
CA PRO A 303 -12.53 -4.33 4.94
C PRO A 303 -13.71 -3.43 5.32
N ARG A 304 -14.13 -2.51 4.42
CA ARG A 304 -15.17 -1.52 4.71
C ARG A 304 -16.55 -2.14 4.81
N GLY A 305 -17.39 -1.54 5.65
CA GLY A 305 -18.74 -1.98 5.93
C GLY A 305 -18.77 -3.41 6.46
N ASP A 306 -19.54 -4.28 5.81
CA ASP A 306 -19.67 -5.70 6.18
C ASP A 306 -18.44 -6.58 5.87
N GLY A 307 -17.38 -6.02 5.30
CA GLY A 307 -16.20 -6.76 4.89
C GLY A 307 -16.40 -7.68 3.68
N TYR A 308 -17.56 -7.61 3.02
CA TYR A 308 -17.92 -8.49 1.90
C TYR A 308 -18.17 -7.75 0.59
N GLN A 309 -17.67 -6.53 0.50
CA GLN A 309 -17.67 -5.72 -0.71
C GLN A 309 -16.42 -5.99 -1.54
N ALA A 310 -16.47 -5.73 -2.85
CA ALA A 310 -15.29 -5.68 -3.69
C ALA A 310 -14.50 -4.39 -3.39
N PRO A 311 -13.15 -4.43 -3.47
CA PRO A 311 -12.32 -3.23 -3.23
C PRO A 311 -12.22 -2.31 -4.46
N GLY A 312 -12.95 -2.60 -5.55
CA GLY A 312 -12.73 -1.96 -6.84
C GLY A 312 -11.49 -2.48 -7.55
N GLY A 313 -11.22 -1.98 -8.76
CA GLY A 313 -10.11 -2.47 -9.58
C GLY A 313 -9.50 -1.40 -10.51
N SER A 314 -8.34 -1.74 -11.04
CA SER A 314 -7.61 -3.00 -10.98
C SER A 314 -6.52 -3.06 -9.90
N SER A 315 -6.24 -1.97 -9.15
CA SER A 315 -5.29 -1.97 -8.02
C SER A 315 -5.97 -2.46 -6.72
N SER A 316 -6.65 -3.60 -6.80
CA SER A 316 -7.52 -4.14 -5.76
C SER A 316 -6.76 -4.54 -4.49
N GLY A 317 -5.65 -5.26 -4.62
CA GLY A 317 -4.77 -5.64 -3.51
C GLY A 317 -4.16 -4.45 -2.79
N PRO A 318 -3.53 -3.48 -3.50
CA PRO A 318 -3.04 -2.24 -2.91
C PRO A 318 -4.07 -1.52 -2.05
N ALA A 319 -5.28 -1.31 -2.57
CA ALA A 319 -6.33 -0.61 -1.85
C ALA A 319 -6.86 -1.43 -0.65
N ALA A 320 -7.15 -2.74 -0.85
CA ALA A 320 -7.62 -3.61 0.22
C ALA A 320 -6.60 -3.72 1.37
N GLY A 321 -5.31 -3.87 1.05
CA GLY A 321 -4.23 -3.93 2.05
C GLY A 321 -4.07 -2.63 2.81
N MET A 322 -4.08 -1.48 2.12
CA MET A 322 -3.99 -0.17 2.75
C MET A 322 -5.16 0.13 3.68
N ALA A 323 -6.38 -0.30 3.31
CA ALA A 323 -7.56 -0.12 4.14
C ALA A 323 -7.65 -1.12 5.32
N SER A 324 -6.78 -2.16 5.36
CA SER A 324 -6.86 -3.26 6.32
C SER A 324 -5.69 -3.34 7.29
N TYR A 325 -4.48 -3.02 6.86
CA TYR A 325 -3.25 -3.30 7.59
C TYR A 325 -2.59 -2.04 8.13
N ASP A 326 -2.65 -1.84 9.43
CA ASP A 326 -2.07 -0.67 10.12
C ASP A 326 -0.56 -0.57 9.90
N TRP A 327 0.10 -1.71 9.78
CA TRP A 327 1.55 -1.80 9.56
C TRP A 327 1.98 -1.42 8.14
N LEU A 328 1.08 -1.37 7.15
CA LEU A 328 1.37 -0.98 5.76
C LEU A 328 1.17 0.54 5.62
N ASP A 329 2.20 1.26 5.20
CA ASP A 329 2.17 2.73 5.18
C ASP A 329 1.73 3.31 3.83
N ILE A 330 2.18 2.70 2.73
CA ILE A 330 1.87 3.10 1.35
C ILE A 330 1.76 1.89 0.43
N ALA A 331 1.00 2.02 -0.65
CA ALA A 331 0.96 0.99 -1.69
C ALA A 331 0.92 1.62 -3.08
N VAL A 332 1.77 1.10 -3.99
CA VAL A 332 1.83 1.53 -5.39
C VAL A 332 0.85 0.75 -6.24
N GLY A 333 0.16 1.46 -7.12
CA GLY A 333 -0.71 0.90 -8.16
C GLY A 333 -0.59 1.64 -9.47
N SER A 334 -1.50 1.36 -10.40
CA SER A 334 -1.54 1.98 -11.72
C SER A 334 -2.95 2.45 -12.07
N ASP A 335 -3.05 3.50 -12.88
CA ASP A 335 -4.32 4.01 -13.42
C ASP A 335 -4.23 4.20 -14.94
N THR A 336 -5.07 3.49 -15.66
CA THR A 336 -5.25 3.64 -17.11
C THR A 336 -6.62 4.22 -17.41
N GLY A 337 -7.65 3.83 -16.66
CA GLY A 337 -9.02 4.28 -16.83
C GLY A 337 -9.78 4.47 -15.54
N GLY A 338 -9.07 4.56 -14.39
CA GLY A 338 -9.64 4.65 -13.05
C GLY A 338 -9.06 3.64 -12.06
N SER A 339 -8.01 2.88 -12.44
CA SER A 339 -7.51 1.75 -11.64
C SER A 339 -6.75 2.11 -10.34
N MET A 340 -6.53 3.40 -10.04
CA MET A 340 -6.21 3.94 -8.71
C MET A 340 -7.47 4.50 -8.05
N ARG A 341 -8.22 5.29 -8.80
CA ARG A 341 -9.34 6.09 -8.32
C ARG A 341 -10.54 5.23 -7.91
N SER A 342 -10.87 4.17 -8.70
CA SER A 342 -11.96 3.24 -8.36
C SER A 342 -11.68 2.50 -7.05
N PRO A 343 -10.52 1.83 -6.87
CA PRO A 343 -10.22 1.24 -5.57
C PRO A 343 -10.17 2.23 -4.41
N ALA A 344 -9.65 3.45 -4.62
CA ALA A 344 -9.69 4.50 -3.59
C ALA A 344 -11.12 4.88 -3.21
N GLY A 345 -12.02 4.98 -4.21
CA GLY A 345 -13.44 5.26 -3.99
C GLY A 345 -14.14 4.21 -3.14
N PHE A 346 -13.88 2.92 -3.41
CA PHE A 346 -14.52 1.81 -2.67
C PHE A 346 -13.90 1.53 -1.30
N THR A 347 -12.63 1.90 -1.08
CA THR A 347 -11.93 1.65 0.19
C THR A 347 -11.71 2.90 1.03
N GLY A 348 -12.07 4.07 0.52
CA GLY A 348 -11.94 5.34 1.23
C GLY A 348 -10.49 5.70 1.54
N LEU A 349 -9.66 5.82 0.51
CA LEU A 349 -8.23 6.13 0.63
C LEU A 349 -7.88 7.40 -0.15
N TYR A 350 -6.80 8.06 0.24
CA TYR A 350 -6.12 9.05 -0.59
C TYR A 350 -5.39 8.32 -1.72
N ALA A 351 -5.63 8.72 -2.97
CA ALA A 351 -4.95 8.15 -4.12
C ALA A 351 -4.87 9.14 -5.28
N ASN A 352 -3.90 8.95 -6.14
CA ASN A 352 -3.70 9.79 -7.31
C ASN A 352 -3.60 8.99 -8.61
N ARG A 353 -4.21 9.55 -9.66
CA ARG A 353 -3.76 9.39 -11.02
C ARG A 353 -2.88 10.61 -11.34
N PRO A 354 -1.55 10.46 -11.54
CA PRO A 354 -0.71 11.60 -11.89
C PRO A 354 -0.92 12.04 -13.34
N SER A 355 -0.40 13.19 -13.68
CA SER A 355 -0.22 13.64 -15.04
C SER A 355 0.51 12.58 -15.86
N THR A 356 -0.06 12.20 -17.00
CA THR A 356 0.50 11.12 -17.84
C THR A 356 1.92 11.47 -18.30
N GLY A 357 2.86 10.57 -18.04
CA GLY A 357 4.26 10.69 -18.44
C GLY A 357 5.19 11.39 -17.45
N VAL A 358 4.69 11.88 -16.29
CA VAL A 358 5.55 12.42 -15.22
C VAL A 358 6.43 11.32 -14.64
N LEU A 359 5.86 10.18 -14.33
CA LEU A 359 6.62 8.99 -13.95
C LEU A 359 6.68 8.00 -15.11
N LYS A 360 7.85 7.40 -15.32
CA LYS A 360 8.04 6.38 -16.37
C LYS A 360 7.36 5.09 -15.97
N SER A 361 6.77 4.40 -16.94
CA SER A 361 6.10 3.10 -16.77
C SER A 361 6.97 1.93 -17.23
N ASP A 362 8.29 2.09 -17.34
CA ASP A 362 9.19 0.98 -17.60
C ASP A 362 9.16 -0.04 -16.44
N GLY A 363 9.17 -1.31 -16.77
CA GLY A 363 9.00 -2.38 -15.79
C GLY A 363 7.59 -2.49 -15.23
N VAL A 364 6.58 -2.04 -15.98
CA VAL A 364 5.16 -2.21 -15.69
C VAL A 364 4.51 -2.98 -16.83
N LEU A 365 3.72 -4.02 -16.55
CA LEU A 365 2.92 -4.69 -17.57
C LEU A 365 1.90 -3.69 -18.14
N PRO A 366 1.89 -3.46 -19.46
CA PRO A 366 1.09 -2.38 -20.04
C PRO A 366 -0.39 -2.75 -20.18
N LEU A 367 -1.27 -1.77 -19.98
CA LEU A 367 -2.63 -1.82 -20.50
C LEU A 367 -2.77 -0.92 -21.72
N SER A 368 -2.27 0.32 -21.65
CA SER A 368 -2.27 1.27 -22.79
C SER A 368 -1.25 2.38 -22.53
N ALA A 369 -0.09 2.33 -23.15
CA ALA A 369 0.97 3.33 -22.92
C ALA A 369 0.52 4.80 -23.04
N PRO A 370 -0.39 5.19 -23.97
CA PRO A 370 -0.89 6.56 -24.03
C PRO A 370 -1.73 7.00 -22.82
N LEU A 371 -2.20 6.04 -22.01
CA LEU A 371 -3.12 6.27 -20.89
C LEU A 371 -2.52 5.89 -19.53
N ASP A 372 -1.56 4.95 -19.50
CA ASP A 372 -1.01 4.37 -18.30
C ASP A 372 -0.30 5.43 -17.44
N SER A 373 -0.57 5.36 -16.14
CA SER A 373 0.10 6.15 -15.13
C SER A 373 0.28 5.31 -13.85
N VAL A 374 1.21 5.71 -12.98
CA VAL A 374 1.51 5.01 -11.74
C VAL A 374 1.20 5.93 -10.56
N GLY A 375 0.49 5.43 -9.56
CA GLY A 375 0.05 6.20 -8.40
C GLY A 375 0.30 5.49 -7.08
N VAL A 376 0.02 6.18 -5.98
CA VAL A 376 0.19 5.67 -4.63
C VAL A 376 -1.07 5.87 -3.79
N PHE A 377 -1.37 4.89 -2.93
CA PHE A 377 -2.40 4.96 -1.90
C PHE A 377 -1.78 5.31 -0.56
N ALA A 378 -2.47 6.16 0.21
CA ALA A 378 -2.17 6.46 1.61
C ALA A 378 -3.45 6.62 2.44
N ARG A 379 -3.30 6.58 3.78
CA ARG A 379 -4.42 6.81 4.71
C ARG A 379 -4.53 8.24 5.20
N ASP A 380 -3.51 9.04 5.00
CA ASP A 380 -3.50 10.46 5.38
C ASP A 380 -2.75 11.32 4.37
N ALA A 381 -3.16 12.59 4.28
CA ALA A 381 -2.61 13.51 3.29
C ALA A 381 -1.17 13.95 3.60
N ARG A 382 -0.72 13.91 4.86
CA ARG A 382 0.66 14.31 5.23
C ARG A 382 1.67 13.27 4.78
N THR A 383 1.42 11.98 5.12
CA THR A 383 2.24 10.87 4.61
C THR A 383 2.23 10.86 3.10
N TRP A 384 1.04 11.03 2.50
CA TRP A 384 0.89 11.06 1.05
C TRP A 384 1.69 12.19 0.39
N SER A 385 1.60 13.42 0.93
CA SER A 385 2.37 14.57 0.47
C SER A 385 3.88 14.32 0.57
N THR A 386 4.37 13.77 1.69
CA THR A 386 5.78 13.40 1.86
C THR A 386 6.23 12.44 0.76
N VAL A 387 5.42 11.42 0.47
CA VAL A 387 5.71 10.44 -0.59
C VAL A 387 5.74 11.11 -1.96
N MET A 388 4.74 11.94 -2.28
CA MET A 388 4.62 12.58 -3.58
C MET A 388 5.77 13.55 -3.85
N HIS A 389 6.18 14.37 -2.86
CA HIS A 389 7.34 15.25 -2.97
C HIS A 389 8.64 14.46 -3.17
N ALA A 390 8.83 13.36 -2.42
CA ALA A 390 9.99 12.50 -2.59
C ALA A 390 10.01 11.80 -3.96
N TRP A 391 8.85 11.40 -4.47
CA TRP A 391 8.72 10.65 -5.71
C TRP A 391 8.89 11.51 -6.95
N TYR A 392 8.29 12.72 -6.93
CA TYR A 392 8.37 13.65 -8.07
C TYR A 392 9.65 14.48 -8.07
N ARG A 393 10.14 14.91 -6.88
CA ARG A 393 11.35 15.74 -6.73
C ARG A 393 11.43 16.84 -7.81
N ASP A 394 12.40 16.69 -8.72
CA ASP A 394 12.72 17.61 -9.82
C ASP A 394 11.85 17.44 -11.08
N LEU A 395 10.89 16.52 -11.08
CA LEU A 395 10.03 16.25 -12.24
C LEU A 395 8.90 17.27 -12.40
N LEU A 396 8.47 17.91 -11.30
CA LEU A 396 7.37 18.86 -11.27
C LEU A 396 7.74 20.10 -10.44
N THR A 397 7.17 21.24 -10.82
CA THR A 397 7.28 22.48 -10.04
C THR A 397 6.32 22.42 -8.84
N ASP A 398 6.82 22.83 -7.68
CA ASP A 398 6.08 22.82 -6.43
C ASP A 398 5.40 24.19 -6.19
N TYR A 399 4.18 24.34 -6.69
CA TYR A 399 3.37 25.55 -6.50
C TYR A 399 2.70 25.55 -5.13
N LYS A 400 2.72 26.72 -4.46
CA LYS A 400 2.13 26.94 -3.12
C LYS A 400 0.96 27.94 -3.12
N VAL A 401 0.57 28.42 -4.30
CA VAL A 401 -0.57 29.31 -4.49
C VAL A 401 -1.64 28.54 -5.24
N TYR A 402 -2.88 28.65 -4.78
CA TYR A 402 -3.99 27.88 -5.33
C TYR A 402 -4.85 28.70 -6.29
N PRO A 403 -5.48 28.04 -7.29
CA PRO A 403 -6.45 28.67 -8.18
C PRO A 403 -7.62 29.30 -7.43
N ARG A 404 -8.15 30.39 -7.99
CA ARG A 404 -9.34 31.06 -7.47
C ARG A 404 -10.61 30.73 -8.25
N ARG A 405 -10.63 29.59 -8.94
CA ARG A 405 -11.80 29.04 -9.63
C ARG A 405 -11.98 27.58 -9.22
N LEU A 406 -13.19 27.22 -8.85
CA LEU A 406 -13.60 25.86 -8.48
C LEU A 406 -14.71 25.42 -9.42
N PHE A 407 -14.37 24.59 -10.41
CA PHE A 407 -15.31 24.06 -11.39
C PHE A 407 -16.04 22.85 -10.80
N TYR A 408 -17.34 22.98 -10.67
CA TYR A 408 -18.22 21.98 -10.06
C TYR A 408 -19.03 21.27 -11.15
N SER A 409 -18.70 19.99 -11.42
CA SER A 409 -19.43 19.18 -12.39
C SER A 409 -20.81 18.81 -11.87
N ARG A 410 -21.78 19.69 -12.11
CA ARG A 410 -23.12 19.63 -11.50
C ARG A 410 -23.80 18.27 -11.71
N ASP A 411 -23.79 17.73 -12.93
CA ASP A 411 -24.54 16.53 -13.30
C ASP A 411 -23.93 15.23 -12.74
N SER A 412 -22.69 15.30 -12.22
CA SER A 412 -22.04 14.18 -11.53
C SER A 412 -22.33 14.11 -10.03
N PHE A 413 -22.82 15.21 -9.43
CA PHE A 413 -23.17 15.22 -8.01
C PHE A 413 -24.58 14.69 -7.80
N PRO A 414 -24.81 13.89 -6.73
CA PRO A 414 -26.16 13.52 -6.33
C PRO A 414 -26.94 14.76 -5.86
N ASP A 415 -28.25 14.67 -5.94
CA ASP A 415 -29.15 15.75 -5.46
C ASP A 415 -28.82 16.09 -4.01
N VAL A 416 -28.74 17.38 -3.70
CA VAL A 416 -28.42 17.91 -2.36
C VAL A 416 -29.43 17.49 -1.30
N ASP A 417 -30.67 17.17 -1.70
CA ASP A 417 -31.70 16.65 -0.80
C ASP A 417 -31.47 15.20 -0.38
N THR A 418 -30.48 14.51 -0.97
CA THR A 418 -30.03 13.19 -0.53
C THR A 418 -28.94 13.30 0.52
N GLU A 419 -28.81 12.31 1.42
CA GLU A 419 -27.77 12.30 2.44
C GLU A 419 -26.34 12.36 1.84
N ALA A 420 -26.10 11.64 0.74
CA ALA A 420 -24.81 11.67 0.04
C ALA A 420 -24.56 13.03 -0.61
N GLY A 421 -25.59 13.65 -1.20
CA GLY A 421 -25.52 14.98 -1.77
C GLY A 421 -25.27 16.05 -0.72
N ALA A 422 -25.99 16.02 0.40
CA ALA A 422 -25.80 16.95 1.53
C ALA A 422 -24.37 16.83 2.12
N LEU A 423 -23.83 15.62 2.26
CA LEU A 423 -22.47 15.38 2.74
C LEU A 423 -21.44 16.01 1.79
N LEU A 424 -21.57 15.73 0.50
CA LEU A 424 -20.66 16.27 -0.53
C LEU A 424 -20.76 17.78 -0.63
N ASP A 425 -21.97 18.35 -0.62
CA ASP A 425 -22.22 19.79 -0.64
C ASP A 425 -21.57 20.48 0.57
N GLY A 426 -21.73 19.88 1.76
CA GLY A 426 -21.12 20.40 2.99
C GLY A 426 -19.57 20.41 2.95
N VAL A 427 -18.95 19.42 2.32
CA VAL A 427 -17.48 19.40 2.15
C VAL A 427 -17.05 20.41 1.10
N VAL A 428 -17.73 20.46 -0.05
CA VAL A 428 -17.44 21.45 -1.11
C VAL A 428 -17.56 22.87 -0.57
N GLY A 429 -18.59 23.18 0.23
CA GLY A 429 -18.73 24.47 0.88
C GLY A 429 -17.58 24.85 1.85
N LYS A 430 -16.97 23.86 2.50
CA LYS A 430 -15.76 24.09 3.31
C LYS A 430 -14.53 24.38 2.43
N VAL A 431 -14.41 23.70 1.29
CA VAL A 431 -13.34 23.95 0.30
C VAL A 431 -13.49 25.33 -0.31
N GLU A 432 -14.70 25.75 -0.68
CA GLU A 432 -15.02 27.12 -1.16
C GLU A 432 -14.55 28.19 -0.15
N LYS A 433 -14.91 28.00 1.12
CA LYS A 433 -14.51 28.91 2.19
C LYS A 433 -12.99 28.92 2.41
N PHE A 434 -12.33 27.77 2.30
CA PHE A 434 -10.88 27.66 2.46
C PHE A 434 -10.13 28.39 1.34
N LEU A 435 -10.59 28.24 0.09
CA LEU A 435 -9.98 28.87 -1.08
C LEU A 435 -10.44 30.33 -1.27
N ASP A 436 -11.43 30.83 -0.51
CA ASP A 436 -12.09 32.13 -0.69
C ASP A 436 -12.67 32.27 -2.11
N VAL A 437 -13.43 31.29 -2.55
CA VAL A 437 -14.07 31.22 -3.87
C VAL A 437 -15.53 30.76 -3.77
N GLN A 438 -16.29 30.96 -4.84
CA GLN A 438 -17.58 30.28 -5.07
C GLN A 438 -17.42 29.26 -6.19
N ARG A 439 -18.07 28.10 -6.05
CA ARG A 439 -18.06 27.08 -7.11
C ARG A 439 -18.79 27.59 -8.35
N GLU A 440 -18.23 27.28 -9.50
CA GLU A 440 -18.80 27.53 -10.80
C GLU A 440 -19.41 26.20 -11.30
N ALA A 441 -20.75 26.14 -11.43
CA ALA A 441 -21.39 24.98 -12.01
C ALA A 441 -21.03 24.86 -13.50
N VAL A 442 -20.45 23.73 -13.87
CA VAL A 442 -19.97 23.48 -15.23
C VAL A 442 -20.48 22.15 -15.76
N ASP A 443 -20.54 22.04 -17.09
CA ASP A 443 -20.83 20.83 -17.83
C ASP A 443 -19.85 20.68 -19.00
N THR A 444 -19.16 19.54 -19.07
CA THR A 444 -18.12 19.31 -20.07
C THR A 444 -18.71 19.18 -21.48
N GLN A 445 -19.91 18.60 -21.62
CA GLN A 445 -20.57 18.47 -22.94
C GLN A 445 -21.00 19.84 -23.46
N SER A 446 -21.65 20.66 -22.64
CA SER A 446 -22.08 22.03 -23.02
C SER A 446 -20.88 22.88 -23.43
N ARG A 447 -19.79 22.82 -22.65
CA ARG A 447 -18.57 23.55 -22.98
C ARG A 447 -17.92 23.07 -24.29
N TRP A 448 -17.96 21.75 -24.55
CA TRP A 448 -17.50 21.16 -25.80
C TRP A 448 -18.33 21.70 -26.98
N GLU A 449 -19.68 21.68 -26.89
CA GLU A 449 -20.59 22.17 -27.94
C GLU A 449 -20.34 23.62 -28.33
N GLU A 450 -19.92 24.46 -27.36
CA GLU A 450 -19.59 25.87 -27.60
C GLU A 450 -18.24 26.09 -28.30
N THR A 451 -17.28 25.15 -28.09
CA THR A 451 -15.85 25.43 -28.40
C THR A 451 -15.10 24.27 -29.05
N TYR A 452 -15.81 23.21 -29.53
CA TYR A 452 -15.13 22.08 -30.15
C TYR A 452 -14.32 22.49 -31.39
N PRO A 453 -13.15 21.85 -31.61
CA PRO A 453 -12.28 22.17 -32.75
C PRO A 453 -12.95 21.88 -34.10
N GLU A 454 -12.62 22.66 -35.10
CA GLU A 454 -13.08 22.43 -36.48
C GLU A 454 -12.75 20.99 -36.93
N GLY A 455 -13.74 20.31 -37.51
CA GLY A 455 -13.66 18.93 -37.99
C GLY A 455 -13.86 17.86 -36.90
N ALA A 456 -14.01 18.23 -35.62
CA ALA A 456 -14.40 17.31 -34.59
C ALA A 456 -15.96 17.17 -34.50
N PRO A 457 -16.48 16.04 -33.98
CA PRO A 457 -17.92 15.91 -33.73
C PRO A 457 -18.39 16.96 -32.71
N GLY A 458 -19.62 17.49 -32.88
CA GLY A 458 -20.22 18.44 -31.95
C GLY A 458 -20.61 17.83 -30.58
N ASN A 459 -20.56 16.52 -30.44
CA ASN A 459 -20.80 15.80 -29.20
C ASN A 459 -19.50 15.12 -28.74
N VAL A 460 -19.06 15.38 -27.50
CA VAL A 460 -17.81 14.80 -26.95
C VAL A 460 -17.91 13.28 -26.78
N THR A 461 -19.12 12.76 -26.55
CA THR A 461 -19.36 11.31 -26.48
C THR A 461 -19.13 10.65 -27.85
N ASP A 462 -19.55 11.27 -28.94
CA ASP A 462 -19.29 10.74 -30.29
C ASP A 462 -17.80 10.66 -30.60
N LEU A 463 -17.00 11.62 -30.12
CA LEU A 463 -15.55 11.59 -30.24
C LEU A 463 -14.91 10.48 -29.40
N LEU A 464 -15.39 10.26 -28.17
CA LEU A 464 -14.68 9.48 -27.16
C LEU A 464 -15.32 8.13 -26.84
N ASN A 465 -16.52 7.81 -27.34
CA ASN A 465 -17.29 6.62 -26.99
C ASN A 465 -16.46 5.32 -27.03
N THR A 466 -15.79 5.07 -28.15
CA THR A 466 -14.97 3.87 -28.37
C THR A 466 -13.47 4.10 -28.17
N THR A 467 -13.06 5.35 -27.97
CA THR A 467 -11.66 5.74 -27.91
C THR A 467 -10.89 4.97 -26.82
N TYR A 468 -11.44 4.89 -25.59
CA TYR A 468 -10.82 4.12 -24.52
C TYR A 468 -10.73 2.62 -24.84
N ALA A 469 -11.79 2.06 -25.41
CA ALA A 469 -11.86 0.66 -25.77
C ALA A 469 -10.76 0.27 -26.78
N PHE A 470 -10.58 1.04 -27.85
CA PHE A 470 -9.50 0.79 -28.81
C PHE A 470 -8.11 1.01 -28.24
N LEU A 471 -7.90 2.10 -27.51
CA LEU A 471 -6.59 2.40 -26.89
C LEU A 471 -6.12 1.31 -25.93
N THR A 472 -7.03 0.63 -25.24
CA THR A 472 -6.67 -0.43 -24.29
C THR A 472 -6.63 -1.80 -24.97
N SER A 473 -7.65 -2.17 -25.72
CA SER A 473 -7.81 -3.52 -26.27
C SER A 473 -6.75 -3.85 -27.33
N VAL A 474 -6.52 -2.96 -28.29
CA VAL A 474 -5.57 -3.17 -29.37
C VAL A 474 -4.13 -3.09 -28.87
N TYR A 475 -3.84 -2.08 -28.05
CA TYR A 475 -2.49 -1.90 -27.50
C TYR A 475 -2.06 -3.10 -26.66
N GLN A 476 -2.90 -3.52 -25.71
CA GLN A 476 -2.54 -4.63 -24.82
C GLN A 476 -2.45 -5.96 -25.58
N TYR A 477 -3.34 -6.20 -26.55
CA TYR A 477 -3.22 -7.39 -27.39
C TYR A 477 -1.83 -7.48 -28.03
N LYS A 478 -1.40 -6.42 -28.71
CA LYS A 478 -0.13 -6.38 -29.45
C LYS A 478 1.11 -6.45 -28.56
N HIS A 479 1.07 -5.77 -27.41
CA HIS A 479 2.26 -5.60 -26.56
C HIS A 479 2.35 -6.56 -25.37
N LEU A 480 1.28 -7.32 -25.11
CA LEU A 480 1.26 -8.28 -24.01
C LEU A 480 0.68 -9.64 -24.43
N ALA A 481 -0.53 -9.67 -25.02
CA ALA A 481 -1.22 -10.93 -25.26
C ALA A 481 -0.57 -11.76 -26.38
N GLU A 482 -0.28 -11.16 -27.52
CA GLU A 482 0.31 -11.85 -28.68
C GLU A 482 1.68 -12.46 -28.35
N PRO A 483 2.66 -11.71 -27.78
CA PRO A 483 3.93 -12.32 -27.35
C PRO A 483 3.74 -13.37 -26.26
N PHE A 484 2.85 -13.15 -25.28
CA PHE A 484 2.59 -14.15 -24.24
C PHE A 484 2.04 -15.45 -24.82
N PHE A 485 1.09 -15.39 -25.76
CA PHE A 485 0.56 -16.58 -26.42
C PHE A 485 1.63 -17.31 -27.22
N ALA A 486 2.49 -16.60 -27.95
CA ALA A 486 3.57 -17.20 -28.70
C ALA A 486 4.60 -17.90 -27.80
N ASP A 487 5.05 -17.23 -26.73
CA ASP A 487 6.02 -17.76 -25.77
C ASP A 487 5.45 -18.99 -25.02
N TYR A 488 4.18 -18.91 -24.63
CA TYR A 488 3.52 -20.04 -23.95
C TYR A 488 3.36 -21.25 -24.88
N ALA A 489 2.90 -21.04 -26.09
CA ALA A 489 2.75 -22.11 -27.09
C ALA A 489 4.08 -22.79 -27.39
N ALA A 490 5.17 -22.03 -27.49
CA ALA A 490 6.51 -22.57 -27.73
C ALA A 490 7.00 -23.50 -26.61
N LYS A 491 6.60 -23.25 -25.35
CA LYS A 491 6.97 -24.10 -24.20
C LYS A 491 5.98 -25.20 -23.88
N HIS A 492 4.77 -25.16 -24.42
CA HIS A 492 3.66 -26.03 -24.03
C HIS A 492 2.98 -26.71 -25.25
N ASP A 493 3.74 -27.17 -26.22
CA ASP A 493 3.29 -27.97 -27.36
C ASP A 493 2.13 -27.34 -28.14
N GLY A 494 2.20 -26.02 -28.38
CA GLY A 494 1.19 -25.26 -29.12
C GLY A 494 -0.07 -24.92 -28.32
N ARG A 495 -0.11 -25.18 -27.01
CA ARG A 495 -1.26 -24.87 -26.14
C ARG A 495 -1.38 -23.39 -25.89
N ARG A 496 -2.60 -22.92 -25.58
CA ARG A 496 -2.87 -21.56 -25.09
C ARG A 496 -2.93 -21.53 -23.56
N PRO A 497 -2.47 -20.43 -22.92
CA PRO A 497 -2.67 -20.23 -21.49
C PRO A 497 -4.14 -19.91 -21.19
N PHE A 498 -4.55 -20.15 -19.94
CA PHE A 498 -5.84 -19.65 -19.44
C PHE A 498 -5.78 -18.11 -19.29
N ILE A 499 -6.81 -17.43 -19.77
CA ILE A 499 -7.02 -16.00 -19.59
C ILE A 499 -8.44 -15.78 -19.06
N ASN A 500 -8.60 -14.86 -18.12
CA ASN A 500 -9.93 -14.46 -17.64
C ASN A 500 -10.81 -13.92 -18.77
N PRO A 501 -12.14 -14.04 -18.67
CA PRO A 501 -13.04 -13.59 -19.75
C PRO A 501 -12.88 -12.11 -20.14
N GLY A 502 -12.68 -11.22 -19.17
CA GLY A 502 -12.57 -9.78 -19.44
C GLY A 502 -11.47 -9.39 -20.42
N PRO A 503 -10.19 -9.75 -20.19
CA PRO A 503 -9.12 -9.52 -21.16
C PRO A 503 -9.38 -10.17 -22.52
N LEU A 504 -9.89 -11.42 -22.56
CA LEU A 504 -10.15 -12.11 -23.83
C LEU A 504 -11.17 -11.36 -24.70
N VAL A 505 -12.30 -10.95 -24.11
CA VAL A 505 -13.34 -10.20 -24.83
C VAL A 505 -12.79 -8.88 -25.37
N ARG A 506 -12.04 -8.15 -24.55
CA ARG A 506 -11.45 -6.86 -24.96
C ARG A 506 -10.47 -7.02 -26.12
N TRP A 507 -9.55 -7.97 -26.03
CA TRP A 507 -8.57 -8.22 -27.07
C TRP A 507 -9.22 -8.66 -28.38
N GLN A 508 -10.19 -9.59 -28.32
CA GLN A 508 -10.92 -10.05 -29.50
C GLN A 508 -11.70 -8.90 -30.14
N TRP A 509 -12.43 -8.13 -29.34
CA TRP A 509 -13.21 -6.99 -29.82
C TRP A 509 -12.31 -5.97 -30.54
N GLY A 510 -11.15 -5.64 -30.00
CA GLY A 510 -10.21 -4.70 -30.62
C GLY A 510 -9.73 -5.17 -32.00
N GLN A 511 -9.46 -6.47 -32.15
CA GLN A 511 -9.04 -7.05 -33.43
C GLN A 511 -10.20 -7.07 -34.45
N ASP A 512 -11.39 -7.46 -34.02
CA ASP A 512 -12.58 -7.61 -34.90
C ASP A 512 -13.14 -6.25 -35.39
N ASN A 513 -12.90 -5.17 -34.61
CA ASN A 513 -13.47 -3.85 -34.90
C ASN A 513 -12.49 -2.84 -35.50
N GLY A 514 -11.42 -3.30 -36.14
CA GLY A 514 -10.55 -2.45 -36.96
C GLY A 514 -9.09 -2.39 -36.54
N GLY A 515 -8.70 -3.04 -35.43
CA GLY A 515 -7.31 -3.23 -35.02
C GLY A 515 -6.48 -1.94 -35.02
N ASP A 516 -5.29 -1.96 -35.63
CA ASP A 516 -4.36 -0.83 -35.66
C ASP A 516 -4.96 0.44 -36.32
N VAL A 517 -5.89 0.33 -37.29
CA VAL A 517 -6.53 1.48 -37.92
C VAL A 517 -7.39 2.24 -36.91
N ALA A 518 -8.26 1.51 -36.22
CA ALA A 518 -9.13 2.09 -35.18
C ALA A 518 -8.32 2.59 -33.98
N TYR A 519 -7.24 1.92 -33.62
CA TYR A 519 -6.32 2.39 -32.59
C TYR A 519 -5.70 3.75 -32.93
N ASN A 520 -5.20 3.91 -34.18
CA ASN A 520 -4.62 5.17 -34.63
C ASN A 520 -5.65 6.31 -34.66
N GLU A 521 -6.90 6.02 -34.99
CA GLU A 521 -7.99 6.97 -34.89
C GLU A 521 -8.28 7.35 -33.41
N ALA A 522 -8.32 6.38 -32.53
CA ALA A 522 -8.50 6.62 -31.10
C ALA A 522 -7.37 7.48 -30.50
N VAL A 523 -6.13 7.33 -30.97
CA VAL A 523 -5.01 8.20 -30.58
C VAL A 523 -5.26 9.65 -31.04
N ARG A 524 -5.77 9.84 -32.27
CA ARG A 524 -6.14 11.19 -32.76
C ARG A 524 -7.28 11.79 -31.94
N ASN A 525 -8.33 11.04 -31.68
CA ASN A 525 -9.49 11.48 -30.89
C ASN A 525 -9.08 11.91 -29.47
N LYS A 526 -8.25 11.09 -28.80
CA LYS A 526 -7.65 11.44 -27.52
C LYS A 526 -6.85 12.75 -27.59
N THR A 527 -6.07 12.93 -28.66
CA THR A 527 -5.22 14.13 -28.84
C THR A 527 -6.08 15.38 -29.05
N ILE A 528 -7.17 15.27 -29.82
CA ILE A 528 -8.13 16.35 -30.02
C ILE A 528 -8.73 16.79 -28.68
N PHE A 529 -9.25 15.83 -27.92
CA PHE A 529 -9.82 16.13 -26.60
C PHE A 529 -8.80 16.71 -25.62
N LYS A 530 -7.58 16.13 -25.57
CA LYS A 530 -6.50 16.64 -24.70
C LYS A 530 -6.18 18.10 -25.01
N ASN A 531 -5.98 18.44 -26.30
CA ASN A 531 -5.64 19.81 -26.69
C ASN A 531 -6.77 20.77 -26.35
N TRP A 532 -8.02 20.40 -26.68
CA TRP A 532 -9.20 21.19 -26.31
C TRP A 532 -9.31 21.40 -24.81
N TRP A 533 -9.08 20.36 -23.99
CA TRP A 533 -9.12 20.47 -22.53
C TRP A 533 -8.11 21.49 -21.98
N GLU A 534 -6.92 21.53 -22.59
CA GLU A 534 -5.82 22.43 -22.22
C GLU A 534 -5.99 23.87 -22.76
N THR A 535 -6.85 24.12 -23.76
CA THR A 535 -7.01 25.46 -24.39
C THR A 535 -8.38 26.08 -24.17
N ASP A 536 -9.45 25.31 -24.24
CA ASP A 536 -10.84 25.78 -24.23
C ASP A 536 -11.70 25.10 -23.16
N GLY A 537 -11.22 23.98 -22.59
CA GLY A 537 -11.86 23.25 -21.51
C GLY A 537 -11.55 23.85 -20.14
N TYR A 538 -11.37 22.96 -19.15
CA TYR A 538 -11.12 23.35 -17.75
C TYR A 538 -9.70 23.00 -17.26
N GLY A 539 -8.79 22.63 -18.16
CA GLY A 539 -7.41 22.25 -17.88
C GLY A 539 -6.36 23.28 -18.27
N LEU A 540 -6.71 24.56 -18.30
CA LEU A 540 -5.79 25.64 -18.64
C LEU A 540 -4.75 25.83 -17.52
N THR A 541 -3.50 26.09 -17.94
CA THR A 541 -2.41 26.40 -17.03
C THR A 541 -2.39 27.88 -16.64
N HIS A 542 -1.84 28.17 -15.46
CA HIS A 542 -1.64 29.53 -14.96
C HIS A 542 -0.24 29.67 -14.33
N ASN A 543 0.43 30.78 -14.57
CA ASN A 543 1.84 30.96 -14.20
C ASN A 543 2.10 30.95 -12.67
N GLU A 544 1.17 31.46 -11.87
CA GLU A 544 1.33 31.58 -10.42
C GLU A 544 0.72 30.39 -9.66
N THR A 545 -0.42 29.87 -10.16
CA THR A 545 -1.21 28.85 -9.49
C THR A 545 -1.12 27.48 -10.17
N CYS A 546 -0.24 27.33 -11.16
CA CYS A 546 -0.10 26.16 -12.02
C CYS A 546 -1.33 25.91 -12.91
N SER A 547 -2.53 25.84 -12.34
CA SER A 547 -3.82 25.67 -13.01
C SER A 547 -4.66 26.91 -12.90
N GLU A 548 -5.48 27.23 -13.90
CA GLU A 548 -6.46 28.33 -13.83
C GLU A 548 -7.55 28.04 -12.81
N GLY A 549 -7.98 26.78 -12.72
CA GLY A 549 -9.00 26.33 -11.79
C GLY A 549 -8.79 24.89 -11.36
N ILE A 550 -9.64 24.42 -10.46
CA ILE A 550 -9.72 23.05 -9.97
C ILE A 550 -11.08 22.49 -10.34
N TYR A 551 -11.11 21.39 -11.10
CA TYR A 551 -12.34 20.71 -11.47
C TYR A 551 -12.63 19.60 -10.45
N ILE A 552 -13.85 19.56 -9.88
CA ILE A 552 -14.26 18.59 -8.87
C ILE A 552 -15.49 17.81 -9.30
N TYR A 553 -15.48 16.53 -8.96
CA TYR A 553 -16.62 15.63 -9.14
C TYR A 553 -16.59 14.50 -8.09
N PRO A 554 -17.72 13.90 -7.69
CA PRO A 554 -17.74 12.78 -6.75
C PRO A 554 -17.22 11.51 -7.46
N TYR A 555 -16.24 10.82 -6.86
CA TYR A 555 -15.78 9.54 -7.41
C TYR A 555 -16.62 8.37 -6.89
N SER A 556 -16.91 8.34 -5.58
CA SER A 556 -17.82 7.37 -4.95
C SER A 556 -18.82 8.09 -4.07
N THR A 557 -20.07 7.63 -4.13
CA THR A 557 -21.20 8.14 -3.34
C THR A 557 -21.72 7.11 -2.31
N GLY A 558 -20.85 6.18 -1.87
CA GLY A 558 -21.22 5.14 -0.90
C GLY A 558 -21.94 3.92 -1.52
N LYS A 559 -21.78 3.70 -2.84
CA LYS A 559 -22.39 2.55 -3.53
C LYS A 559 -21.74 1.24 -3.09
N THR A 560 -22.58 0.20 -2.89
CA THR A 560 -22.15 -1.17 -2.62
C THR A 560 -21.76 -1.91 -3.90
N GLN A 561 -20.77 -2.81 -3.79
CA GLN A 561 -20.40 -3.75 -4.83
C GLN A 561 -20.10 -5.11 -4.19
N TYR A 562 -21.15 -5.90 -4.00
CA TYR A 562 -21.04 -7.20 -3.33
C TYR A 562 -20.23 -8.19 -4.15
N ARG A 563 -19.26 -8.83 -3.52
CA ARG A 563 -18.37 -9.81 -4.16
C ARG A 563 -19.02 -11.18 -4.41
N ASN A 564 -20.15 -11.48 -3.80
CA ASN A 564 -20.91 -12.71 -3.96
C ASN A 564 -22.04 -12.60 -5.01
N VAL A 565 -22.18 -11.46 -5.66
CA VAL A 565 -23.11 -11.30 -6.79
C VAL A 565 -22.37 -11.77 -8.05
N TYR A 566 -22.86 -12.88 -8.61
CA TYR A 566 -22.30 -13.41 -9.86
C TYR A 566 -22.72 -12.53 -11.03
N THR A 567 -21.74 -12.06 -11.76
CA THR A 567 -21.94 -11.31 -13.00
C THR A 567 -21.45 -12.15 -14.17
N ASP A 568 -22.16 -12.08 -15.28
CA ASP A 568 -21.74 -12.70 -16.52
C ASP A 568 -20.41 -12.09 -17.01
N ALA A 569 -19.68 -12.86 -17.80
CA ALA A 569 -18.51 -12.33 -18.49
C ALA A 569 -18.92 -11.12 -19.36
N PRO A 570 -18.10 -10.05 -19.43
CA PRO A 570 -18.43 -8.93 -20.27
C PRO A 570 -18.48 -9.38 -21.74
N THR A 571 -19.44 -8.83 -22.49
CA THR A 571 -19.56 -9.05 -23.94
C THR A 571 -18.78 -8.03 -24.75
N ASP A 572 -18.54 -6.86 -24.15
CA ASP A 572 -17.90 -5.71 -24.78
C ASP A 572 -16.88 -5.05 -23.87
N PRO A 573 -15.89 -4.33 -24.41
CA PRO A 573 -15.00 -3.50 -23.63
C PRO A 573 -15.78 -2.30 -23.05
N PRO A 574 -15.27 -1.64 -21.99
CA PRO A 574 -15.91 -0.46 -21.42
C PRO A 574 -15.85 0.72 -22.40
N MET A 575 -17.02 1.17 -22.84
CA MET A 575 -17.24 2.30 -23.74
C MET A 575 -17.79 3.51 -22.99
N GLY A 576 -18.03 4.60 -23.71
CA GLY A 576 -18.64 5.84 -23.22
C GLY A 576 -17.65 6.82 -22.61
N PHE A 577 -18.14 8.04 -22.39
CA PHE A 577 -17.41 9.13 -21.77
C PHE A 577 -18.15 9.60 -20.52
N LYS A 578 -17.42 9.92 -19.46
CA LYS A 578 -17.89 10.46 -18.19
C LYS A 578 -16.75 11.19 -17.48
N ASP A 579 -17.03 11.97 -16.44
CA ASP A 579 -16.03 12.75 -15.71
C ASP A 579 -14.81 11.94 -15.28
N GLY A 580 -14.99 10.72 -14.76
CA GLY A 580 -13.88 9.83 -14.44
C GLY A 580 -12.97 9.45 -15.63
N ARG A 581 -13.32 9.82 -16.87
CA ARG A 581 -12.50 9.65 -18.07
C ARG A 581 -11.78 10.94 -18.51
N ILE A 582 -12.14 12.11 -17.97
CA ILE A 582 -11.53 13.40 -18.32
C ILE A 582 -10.01 13.32 -18.12
N ALA A 583 -9.57 13.05 -16.90
CA ALA A 583 -8.13 12.98 -16.58
C ALA A 583 -7.40 11.92 -17.42
N THR A 584 -8.06 10.80 -17.74
CA THR A 584 -7.52 9.75 -18.60
C THR A 584 -7.27 10.27 -20.03
N MET A 585 -8.23 10.95 -20.63
CA MET A 585 -8.16 11.45 -22.00
C MET A 585 -7.28 12.69 -22.10
N ALA A 586 -7.39 13.62 -21.17
CA ALA A 586 -6.58 14.82 -21.09
C ALA A 586 -5.12 14.56 -20.68
N GLY A 587 -4.85 13.44 -19.99
CA GLY A 587 -3.55 13.18 -19.38
C GLY A 587 -3.29 14.05 -18.14
N ALA A 588 -4.33 14.58 -17.52
CA ALA A 588 -4.31 15.45 -16.36
C ALA A 588 -4.16 14.67 -15.04
N PRO A 589 -3.72 15.33 -13.94
CA PRO A 589 -3.75 14.73 -12.61
C PRO A 589 -5.18 14.69 -12.09
N ASP A 590 -5.51 13.62 -11.36
CA ASP A 590 -6.82 13.43 -10.71
C ASP A 590 -6.61 12.72 -9.36
N LEU A 591 -6.92 13.44 -8.29
CA LEU A 591 -6.65 13.04 -6.94
C LEU A 591 -7.97 12.72 -6.21
N VAL A 592 -8.12 11.49 -5.76
CA VAL A 592 -9.28 11.04 -4.99
C VAL A 592 -9.00 11.16 -3.50
N VAL A 593 -9.91 11.77 -2.76
CA VAL A 593 -9.81 11.93 -1.31
C VAL A 593 -11.09 11.45 -0.61
N PRO A 594 -11.00 10.80 0.56
CA PRO A 594 -12.15 10.42 1.36
C PRO A 594 -12.75 11.65 2.04
N VAL A 595 -14.09 11.80 1.98
CA VAL A 595 -14.80 12.94 2.53
C VAL A 595 -15.88 12.57 3.54
N GLY A 596 -16.27 11.29 3.60
CA GLY A 596 -17.28 10.80 4.52
C GLY A 596 -17.64 9.36 4.28
N GLU A 597 -18.65 8.89 4.99
CA GLU A 597 -19.21 7.54 4.88
C GLU A 597 -20.73 7.62 4.70
N PHE A 598 -21.29 6.73 3.91
CA PHE A 598 -22.71 6.65 3.64
C PHE A 598 -23.27 5.32 4.17
N PRO A 599 -24.40 5.34 4.94
CA PRO A 599 -25.00 4.14 5.49
C PRO A 599 -25.69 3.31 4.40
N TYR A 600 -25.64 1.99 4.55
CA TYR A 600 -26.41 1.05 3.74
C TYR A 600 -26.87 -0.14 4.59
N ASN A 601 -27.96 -0.79 4.20
CA ASN A 601 -28.42 -2.01 4.84
C ASN A 601 -27.73 -3.22 4.20
N SER A 602 -26.79 -3.83 4.93
CA SER A 602 -26.04 -4.97 4.43
C SER A 602 -26.92 -6.22 4.30
N THR A 603 -26.82 -6.90 3.17
CA THR A 603 -27.43 -8.21 2.94
C THR A 603 -26.62 -9.37 3.53
N VAL A 604 -25.41 -9.09 4.03
CA VAL A 604 -24.49 -10.06 4.64
C VAL A 604 -24.52 -9.98 6.16
N SER A 605 -24.28 -8.81 6.76
CA SER A 605 -24.29 -8.62 8.21
C SER A 605 -25.72 -8.44 8.76
N LEU A 606 -26.71 -8.16 7.91
CA LEU A 606 -28.11 -7.88 8.24
C LEU A 606 -28.28 -6.68 9.19
N THR A 607 -27.36 -5.73 9.13
CA THR A 607 -27.38 -4.49 9.89
C THR A 607 -26.98 -3.30 9.01
N THR A 608 -27.09 -2.09 9.56
CA THR A 608 -26.59 -0.88 8.88
C THR A 608 -25.07 -0.85 8.95
N GLU A 609 -24.46 -0.74 7.80
CA GLU A 609 -23.02 -0.61 7.59
C GLU A 609 -22.71 0.65 6.78
N TYR A 610 -21.43 0.98 6.59
CA TYR A 610 -21.02 2.24 5.97
C TYR A 610 -20.05 2.02 4.82
N MET A 611 -20.28 2.72 3.70
CA MET A 611 -19.38 2.73 2.56
C MET A 611 -18.79 4.13 2.32
N PRO A 612 -17.53 4.20 1.84
CA PRO A 612 -16.85 5.46 1.63
C PRO A 612 -17.51 6.38 0.61
N VAL A 613 -17.54 7.67 0.92
CA VAL A 613 -17.83 8.77 -0.01
C VAL A 613 -16.53 9.50 -0.30
N THR A 614 -16.24 9.72 -1.60
CA THR A 614 -14.97 10.31 -2.02
C THR A 614 -15.18 11.38 -3.09
N LEU A 615 -14.30 12.38 -3.09
CA LEU A 615 -14.29 13.49 -4.03
C LEU A 615 -12.99 13.48 -4.85
N SER A 616 -13.10 13.77 -6.14
CA SER A 616 -12.00 13.94 -7.08
C SER A 616 -11.66 15.40 -7.29
N PHE A 617 -10.34 15.69 -7.37
CA PHE A 617 -9.76 16.98 -7.69
C PHE A 617 -8.89 16.84 -8.93
N VAL A 618 -9.26 17.54 -10.01
CA VAL A 618 -8.55 17.57 -11.28
C VAL A 618 -7.99 18.96 -11.53
N ALA A 619 -6.76 19.06 -12.03
CA ALA A 619 -6.12 20.33 -12.38
C ALA A 619 -5.48 20.24 -13.77
N ALA A 620 -4.87 21.33 -14.22
CA ALA A 620 -4.07 21.34 -15.43
C ALA A 620 -2.93 20.31 -15.35
N ARG A 621 -2.53 19.79 -16.48
CA ARG A 621 -1.44 18.81 -16.57
C ARG A 621 -0.13 19.39 -16.02
N GLY A 622 0.54 18.64 -15.16
CA GLY A 622 1.77 19.03 -14.46
C GLY A 622 1.53 19.71 -13.10
N CYS A 623 0.27 19.92 -12.69
CA CYS A 623 -0.09 20.57 -11.44
C CYS A 623 -0.34 19.59 -10.27
N ASP A 624 0.23 18.38 -10.36
CA ASP A 624 0.05 17.32 -9.35
C ASP A 624 0.46 17.77 -7.95
N LEU A 625 1.64 18.40 -7.79
CA LEU A 625 2.13 18.84 -6.48
C LEU A 625 1.29 19.99 -5.91
N MET A 626 0.75 20.87 -6.74
CA MET A 626 -0.18 21.92 -6.29
C MET A 626 -1.44 21.29 -5.65
N LEU A 627 -2.03 20.28 -6.30
CA LEU A 627 -3.18 19.56 -5.73
C LEU A 627 -2.81 18.81 -4.45
N VAL A 628 -1.63 18.16 -4.39
CA VAL A 628 -1.14 17.48 -3.20
C VAL A 628 -0.99 18.44 -2.03
N ASN A 629 -0.41 19.63 -2.25
CA ASN A 629 -0.28 20.67 -1.24
C ASN A 629 -1.66 21.13 -0.73
N LEU A 630 -2.58 21.42 -1.64
CA LEU A 630 -3.94 21.80 -1.28
C LEU A 630 -4.61 20.74 -0.39
N ILE A 631 -4.54 19.47 -0.79
CA ILE A 631 -5.18 18.38 -0.04
C ILE A 631 -4.56 18.21 1.35
N GLN A 632 -3.23 18.38 1.48
CA GLN A 632 -2.58 18.38 2.78
C GLN A 632 -3.08 19.54 3.65
N GLU A 633 -3.15 20.76 3.11
CA GLU A 633 -3.63 21.92 3.86
C GLU A 633 -5.11 21.81 4.23
N LEU A 634 -5.94 21.20 3.38
CA LEU A 634 -7.34 20.90 3.73
C LEU A 634 -7.43 19.91 4.89
N GLN A 635 -6.51 18.94 4.99
CA GLN A 635 -6.43 18.05 6.16
C GLN A 635 -5.93 18.82 7.40
N ASP A 636 -4.92 19.65 7.26
CA ASP A 636 -4.38 20.46 8.36
C ASP A 636 -5.41 21.45 8.91
N ALA A 637 -6.31 21.95 8.06
CA ALA A 637 -7.47 22.76 8.43
C ALA A 637 -8.66 21.94 9.00
N GLY A 638 -8.55 20.62 9.08
CA GLY A 638 -9.60 19.72 9.60
C GLY A 638 -10.81 19.55 8.66
N ILE A 639 -10.69 19.95 7.40
CA ILE A 639 -11.72 19.75 6.36
C ILE A 639 -11.71 18.30 5.88
N LEU A 640 -10.53 17.78 5.58
CA LEU A 640 -10.30 16.37 5.35
C LEU A 640 -9.72 15.70 6.61
N LYS A 641 -9.78 14.39 6.70
CA LYS A 641 -9.33 13.64 7.88
C LYS A 641 -8.48 12.44 7.47
N PRO A 642 -7.49 12.04 8.28
CA PRO A 642 -6.89 10.73 8.17
C PRO A 642 -7.96 9.63 8.28
N VAL A 643 -7.74 8.51 7.60
CA VAL A 643 -8.65 7.37 7.65
C VAL A 643 -8.03 6.20 8.41
N GLU A 644 -8.86 5.50 9.17
CA GLU A 644 -8.49 4.31 9.92
C GLU A 644 -8.59 3.06 9.05
N THR A 645 -7.97 1.98 9.49
CA THR A 645 -8.15 0.64 8.92
C THR A 645 -9.42 -0.03 9.48
N GLY A 646 -9.96 -1.01 8.74
CA GLY A 646 -11.12 -1.78 9.17
C GLY A 646 -12.45 -1.34 8.58
N ALA A 647 -13.56 -1.66 9.26
CA ALA A 647 -14.92 -1.53 8.73
C ALA A 647 -15.35 -0.08 8.48
N THR A 648 -14.91 0.85 9.32
CA THR A 648 -15.21 2.29 9.20
C THR A 648 -13.94 3.08 8.95
N MET A 649 -14.04 4.20 8.23
CA MET A 649 -12.91 5.10 7.99
C MET A 649 -12.64 6.01 9.19
N TYR A 650 -13.67 6.35 9.94
CA TYR A 650 -13.58 7.29 11.06
C TYR A 650 -14.12 6.65 12.34
N ARG A 651 -13.47 6.94 13.47
CA ARG A 651 -13.91 6.55 14.82
C ARG A 651 -14.59 7.71 15.52
#